data_dd20b218280c68eb186609435df84726
#
_entry.id   dd20b218280c68eb186609435df84726
#
_cell.length_a   1.000
_cell.length_b   1.000
_cell.length_c   1.000
_cell.angle_alpha   90.00
_cell.angle_beta   90.00
_cell.angle_gamma   90.00
#
_symmetry.space_group_name_H-M   'P 1'
#
loop_
_entity.id
_entity.type
_entity.pdbx_description
1 polymer ?
#
loop_
_entity_poly.entity_id
_entity_poly.type
_entity_poly.pdbx_seq_one_letter_code
_entity_poly.pdbx_strand_id
1 'polypeptide(L)'
;MTRGRRILAWTVGSLVAVLVGLGVFIATFDWNRIKAPLNERVSAALGRPFAIRGDLSVSWQREPAEPGLRAWVPWPHVKAEDLVLGNPEWAGEGPFASLARVELSLSPLPLLWKTVSIPRIDLTEPRADLRRQADGRNNWTFDTPQQDGDAPSAWTLDIGAIGFDQGEVKVDDAPTQTRLTLQVDPLGQPIPFSDIVGEQVAGKAAEQGATPQDYAFGWSAKGRYKGQALTGTGKVGGLLALKDARRPFPLQADVRIGATRIAVAGTLTDPTHLGALDLRLALSGDSLGNLYPLTGVTLPDTPAYSTDGRLVAQLRDAGGAQFHYQGFNGAIGDSDIHGDLHYLAGQPRPKLSGALTSNQLRFADLAPLIGADSNAEKKARGVTRQQPADKVLPVEEFRTERWRVMDADVRFTGKRIVHSDKLPFNDLEAHLVLDDGTLSLEPLRFGMAGGTLESTVRLEGGRVPLQGRARLSARHFKLKQLFPTFEPMRTSFGELNGDADLAGSGNSVAALLGSANGNLKLLMNDGAVSRGLMEIAGLNLGNYLVGKLFGDDEVKINCAAADLQVTRGLVTPRLFLLDTENALVQVDGSANLASERLDLTVSPESKGLRIFSLRSPLYVRGTFRKPDAGVKAVPLLARGAGMVVLGAVVAPAAGLLALVAPSEGGSNACQGLLARPQAKPSR
;
A
#
# COMPACT_ATOMS: atom_id res chain seq x y z
N MET A 1 -8.95 -41.20 88.18
CA MET A 1 -8.68 -40.96 86.72
C MET A 1 -8.10 -42.26 86.16
N THR A 2 -8.81 -42.89 85.25
CA THR A 2 -8.43 -44.15 84.60
C THR A 2 -7.16 -43.96 83.78
N ARG A 3 -6.26 -44.99 83.73
CA ARG A 3 -4.95 -45.02 83.04
C ARG A 3 -5.12 -44.44 81.59
N GLY A 4 -6.22 -44.72 80.95
CA GLY A 4 -6.53 -44.18 79.56
C GLY A 4 -6.68 -42.69 79.50
N ARG A 5 -7.28 -42.03 80.48
CA ARG A 5 -7.42 -40.54 80.51
C ARG A 5 -6.09 -39.79 80.69
N ARG A 6 -5.15 -40.40 81.42
CA ARG A 6 -3.80 -39.86 81.58
C ARG A 6 -2.97 -39.98 80.30
N ILE A 7 -3.08 -41.13 79.60
CA ILE A 7 -2.41 -41.32 78.30
C ILE A 7 -2.95 -40.32 77.26
N LEU A 8 -4.26 -40.15 77.15
CA LEU A 8 -4.91 -39.19 76.27
C LEU A 8 -4.49 -37.75 76.58
N ALA A 9 -4.42 -37.39 77.91
CA ALA A 9 -3.99 -36.06 78.32
C ALA A 9 -2.53 -35.76 77.93
N TRP A 10 -1.62 -36.77 78.10
CA TRP A 10 -0.23 -36.66 77.70
C TRP A 10 -0.02 -36.62 76.19
N THR A 11 -0.79 -37.39 75.41
CA THR A 11 -0.72 -37.34 73.94
C THR A 11 -1.25 -36.05 73.40
N VAL A 12 -2.34 -35.51 73.90
CA VAL A 12 -2.89 -34.20 73.50
C VAL A 12 -1.96 -33.10 73.97
N GLY A 13 -1.39 -33.14 75.18
CA GLY A 13 -0.42 -32.18 75.68
C GLY A 13 0.86 -32.14 74.83
N SER A 14 1.40 -33.31 74.45
CA SER A 14 2.56 -33.45 73.59
C SER A 14 2.27 -32.90 72.16
N LEU A 15 1.08 -33.21 71.62
CA LEU A 15 0.67 -32.69 70.30
C LEU A 15 0.54 -31.17 70.32
N VAL A 16 -0.07 -30.60 71.36
CA VAL A 16 -0.17 -29.14 71.53
C VAL A 16 1.19 -28.50 71.67
N ALA A 17 2.13 -29.09 72.48
CA ALA A 17 3.46 -28.61 72.64
C ALA A 17 4.27 -28.64 71.33
N VAL A 18 4.12 -29.69 70.54
CA VAL A 18 4.74 -29.81 69.21
C VAL A 18 4.17 -28.74 68.26
N LEU A 19 2.85 -28.52 68.25
CA LEU A 19 2.21 -27.48 67.41
C LEU A 19 2.65 -26.07 67.82
N VAL A 20 2.70 -25.80 69.13
CA VAL A 20 3.21 -24.51 69.64
C VAL A 20 4.69 -24.32 69.28
N GLY A 21 5.52 -25.35 69.51
CA GLY A 21 6.93 -25.32 69.15
C GLY A 21 7.16 -25.11 67.65
N LEU A 22 6.37 -25.79 66.81
CA LEU A 22 6.37 -25.57 65.36
C LEU A 22 5.94 -24.16 65.00
N GLY A 23 4.88 -23.63 65.64
CA GLY A 23 4.41 -22.26 65.43
C GLY A 23 5.47 -21.22 65.82
N VAL A 24 6.14 -21.37 66.93
CA VAL A 24 7.26 -20.51 67.36
C VAL A 24 8.44 -20.61 66.40
N PHE A 25 8.80 -21.83 65.99
CA PHE A 25 9.87 -22.05 65.02
C PHE A 25 9.56 -21.34 63.71
N ILE A 26 8.37 -21.52 63.14
CA ILE A 26 7.92 -20.89 61.89
C ILE A 26 7.92 -19.37 62.03
N ALA A 27 7.47 -18.82 63.16
CA ALA A 27 7.38 -17.38 63.41
C ALA A 27 8.77 -16.72 63.61
N THR A 28 9.76 -17.45 64.08
CA THR A 28 11.09 -16.92 64.34
C THR A 28 12.16 -17.36 63.33
N PHE A 29 11.78 -18.18 62.35
CA PHE A 29 12.70 -18.69 61.35
C PHE A 29 13.14 -17.57 60.39
N ASP A 30 14.46 -17.43 60.23
CA ASP A 30 15.06 -16.49 59.26
C ASP A 30 14.99 -17.12 57.83
N TRP A 31 14.01 -16.70 57.10
CA TRP A 31 13.73 -17.18 55.73
C TRP A 31 14.86 -16.87 54.76
N ASN A 32 15.73 -15.91 55.03
CA ASN A 32 16.89 -15.61 54.19
C ASN A 32 17.90 -16.78 54.13
N ARG A 33 17.87 -17.67 55.08
CA ARG A 33 18.74 -18.88 55.10
C ARG A 33 18.43 -19.85 53.96
N ILE A 34 17.20 -19.85 53.45
CA ILE A 34 16.82 -20.73 52.35
C ILE A 34 17.05 -20.12 50.98
N LYS A 35 17.50 -18.86 50.88
CA LYS A 35 17.75 -18.22 49.58
C LYS A 35 18.77 -18.95 48.74
N ALA A 36 19.92 -19.36 49.33
CA ALA A 36 20.97 -20.02 48.59
C ALA A 36 20.50 -21.34 47.95
N PRO A 37 19.94 -22.31 48.70
CA PRO A 37 19.46 -23.57 48.12
C PRO A 37 18.24 -23.32 47.15
N LEU A 38 17.43 -22.30 47.37
CA LEU A 38 16.33 -21.94 46.47
C LEU A 38 16.90 -21.39 45.15
N ASN A 39 17.83 -20.45 45.19
CA ASN A 39 18.50 -19.92 44.03
C ASN A 39 19.16 -21.00 43.17
N GLU A 40 19.88 -21.94 43.82
CA GLU A 40 20.53 -23.07 43.13
C GLU A 40 19.51 -23.97 42.43
N ARG A 41 18.43 -24.35 43.12
CA ARG A 41 17.38 -25.21 42.54
C ARG A 41 16.66 -24.56 41.39
N VAL A 42 16.28 -23.27 41.53
CA VAL A 42 15.62 -22.53 40.47
C VAL A 42 16.58 -22.31 39.29
N SER A 43 17.86 -22.00 39.56
CA SER A 43 18.87 -21.88 38.51
C SER A 43 19.04 -23.17 37.72
N ALA A 44 19.12 -24.33 38.44
CA ALA A 44 19.22 -25.63 37.79
C ALA A 44 17.98 -26.00 36.99
N ALA A 45 16.77 -25.68 37.49
CA ALA A 45 15.51 -25.95 36.80
C ALA A 45 15.32 -25.08 35.54
N LEU A 46 15.80 -23.85 35.54
CA LEU A 46 15.69 -22.92 34.42
C LEU A 46 16.93 -22.96 33.49
N GLY A 47 17.98 -23.63 33.85
CA GLY A 47 19.25 -23.64 33.12
C GLY A 47 19.92 -22.26 33.05
N ARG A 48 19.62 -21.37 34.04
CA ARG A 48 20.10 -19.97 34.06
C ARG A 48 20.31 -19.46 35.46
N PRO A 49 21.26 -18.54 35.67
CA PRO A 49 21.49 -17.95 36.97
C PRO A 49 20.24 -17.23 37.50
N PHE A 50 19.70 -17.71 38.60
CA PHE A 50 18.59 -17.04 39.30
C PHE A 50 19.09 -16.64 40.71
N ALA A 51 18.70 -15.43 41.14
CA ALA A 51 19.06 -14.94 42.45
C ALA A 51 17.96 -14.05 43.05
N ILE A 52 17.67 -14.28 44.33
CA ILE A 52 16.96 -13.35 45.20
C ILE A 52 18.07 -12.59 45.95
N ARG A 53 18.31 -11.34 45.54
CA ARG A 53 19.37 -10.50 46.11
C ARG A 53 18.90 -9.77 47.34
N GLY A 54 17.64 -9.29 47.31
CA GLY A 54 17.01 -8.59 48.42
C GLY A 54 16.49 -9.55 49.51
N ASP A 55 15.57 -9.08 50.30
CA ASP A 55 15.06 -9.80 51.46
C ASP A 55 14.01 -10.84 51.06
N LEU A 56 14.05 -12.02 51.74
CA LEU A 56 13.02 -13.06 51.64
C LEU A 56 12.34 -13.19 52.99
N SER A 57 11.07 -12.87 53.04
CA SER A 57 10.28 -12.92 54.27
C SER A 57 8.97 -13.68 54.06
N VAL A 58 8.51 -14.34 55.12
CA VAL A 58 7.20 -14.98 55.14
C VAL A 58 6.47 -14.48 56.39
N SER A 59 5.35 -13.87 56.17
CA SER A 59 4.43 -13.43 57.22
C SER A 59 3.17 -14.31 57.21
N TRP A 60 2.61 -14.52 58.39
CA TRP A 60 1.44 -15.38 58.54
C TRP A 60 0.26 -14.47 58.87
N GLN A 61 -0.71 -14.41 57.98
CA GLN A 61 -1.89 -13.53 58.12
C GLN A 61 -3.17 -14.34 57.95
N ARG A 62 -4.25 -13.90 58.61
CA ARG A 62 -5.56 -14.49 58.37
C ARG A 62 -6.16 -13.90 57.12
N GLU A 63 -6.74 -14.76 56.27
CA GLU A 63 -7.41 -14.31 55.07
C GLU A 63 -8.89 -13.99 55.41
N PRO A 64 -9.32 -12.71 55.38
CA PRO A 64 -10.67 -12.29 55.76
C PRO A 64 -11.75 -12.85 54.83
N ALA A 65 -11.43 -13.21 53.61
CA ALA A 65 -12.39 -13.68 52.61
C ALA A 65 -12.80 -15.17 52.81
N GLU A 66 -12.11 -15.93 53.67
CA GLU A 66 -12.43 -17.36 53.92
C GLU A 66 -13.61 -17.50 54.88
N PRO A 67 -14.62 -18.31 54.57
CA PRO A 67 -15.80 -18.54 55.45
C PRO A 67 -15.57 -19.57 56.51
N GLY A 68 -16.18 -19.40 57.68
CA GLY A 68 -16.24 -20.39 58.74
C GLY A 68 -14.92 -20.68 59.45
N LEU A 69 -14.68 -21.94 59.83
CA LEU A 69 -13.48 -22.35 60.58
C LEU A 69 -12.16 -22.19 59.77
N ARG A 70 -12.25 -22.09 58.45
CA ARG A 70 -11.11 -21.85 57.57
C ARG A 70 -10.44 -20.49 57.80
N ALA A 71 -11.23 -19.48 58.17
CA ALA A 71 -10.76 -18.13 58.51
C ALA A 71 -9.74 -18.11 59.70
N TRP A 72 -9.65 -19.20 60.47
CA TRP A 72 -8.73 -19.30 61.58
C TRP A 72 -7.36 -19.88 61.19
N VAL A 73 -7.23 -20.45 59.99
CA VAL A 73 -5.99 -20.97 59.46
C VAL A 73 -5.16 -19.81 58.93
N PRO A 74 -3.98 -19.49 59.49
CA PRO A 74 -3.15 -18.43 58.96
C PRO A 74 -2.52 -18.84 57.63
N TRP A 75 -2.50 -17.94 56.69
CA TRP A 75 -1.92 -18.13 55.35
C TRP A 75 -0.50 -17.61 55.33
N PRO A 76 0.47 -18.29 54.73
CA PRO A 76 1.77 -17.74 54.48
C PRO A 76 1.69 -16.71 53.34
N HIS A 77 2.13 -15.50 53.61
CA HIS A 77 2.37 -14.44 52.66
C HIS A 77 3.88 -14.35 52.44
N VAL A 78 4.32 -14.77 51.28
CA VAL A 78 5.73 -14.76 50.87
C VAL A 78 6.00 -13.45 50.14
N LYS A 79 7.06 -12.77 50.59
CA LYS A 79 7.59 -11.56 49.95
C LYS A 79 9.04 -11.76 49.65
N ALA A 80 9.46 -11.57 48.39
CA ALA A 80 10.86 -11.60 48.00
C ALA A 80 11.15 -10.28 47.21
N GLU A 81 12.33 -9.73 47.48
CA GLU A 81 12.80 -8.47 46.89
C GLU A 81 14.03 -8.69 46.04
N ASP A 82 14.20 -7.82 44.99
CA ASP A 82 15.32 -7.83 44.04
C ASP A 82 15.60 -9.22 43.46
N LEU A 83 14.61 -9.75 42.74
CA LEU A 83 14.74 -11.01 42.01
C LEU A 83 15.36 -10.76 40.66
N VAL A 84 16.32 -11.56 40.27
CA VAL A 84 17.04 -11.45 39.01
C VAL A 84 17.19 -12.82 38.36
N LEU A 85 16.82 -12.91 37.10
CA LEU A 85 17.09 -14.04 36.23
C LEU A 85 18.12 -13.63 35.18
N GLY A 86 19.24 -14.32 35.12
CA GLY A 86 20.34 -14.00 34.20
C GLY A 86 20.07 -14.37 32.77
N ASN A 87 20.79 -13.74 31.86
CA ASN A 87 20.87 -14.10 30.47
C ASN A 87 21.69 -15.37 30.25
N PRO A 88 21.50 -16.08 29.10
CA PRO A 88 22.50 -17.06 28.65
C PRO A 88 23.83 -16.34 28.32
N GLU A 89 24.95 -17.03 28.42
CA GLU A 89 26.30 -16.45 28.26
C GLU A 89 26.48 -15.66 26.95
N TRP A 90 25.88 -16.13 25.87
CA TRP A 90 25.97 -15.49 24.56
C TRP A 90 25.18 -14.16 24.45
N ALA A 91 24.21 -13.89 25.31
CA ALA A 91 23.34 -12.70 25.22
C ALA A 91 23.95 -11.44 25.87
N GLY A 92 25.18 -11.55 26.43
CA GLY A 92 25.91 -10.43 27.03
C GLY A 92 25.50 -10.13 28.47
N GLU A 93 26.05 -9.05 29.00
CA GLU A 93 25.83 -8.61 30.38
C GLU A 93 24.42 -8.11 30.63
N GLY A 94 23.93 -8.24 31.86
CA GLY A 94 22.63 -7.82 32.34
C GLY A 94 21.64 -8.95 32.54
N PRO A 95 20.54 -8.73 33.27
CA PRO A 95 19.52 -9.73 33.50
C PRO A 95 18.61 -9.93 32.26
N PHE A 96 18.17 -11.17 32.06
CA PHE A 96 17.04 -11.46 31.17
C PHE A 96 15.74 -10.90 31.73
N ALA A 97 15.51 -11.11 33.04
CA ALA A 97 14.35 -10.55 33.72
C ALA A 97 14.74 -10.12 35.16
N SER A 98 14.05 -9.09 35.64
CA SER A 98 14.17 -8.63 37.01
C SER A 98 12.84 -8.20 37.59
N LEU A 99 12.69 -8.32 38.90
CA LEU A 99 11.52 -7.90 39.67
C LEU A 99 12.01 -7.16 40.90
N ALA A 100 11.53 -5.94 41.11
CA ALA A 100 11.84 -5.24 42.35
C ALA A 100 11.25 -5.98 43.57
N ARG A 101 10.05 -6.55 43.40
CA ARG A 101 9.39 -7.32 44.47
C ARG A 101 8.36 -8.28 43.88
N VAL A 102 8.23 -9.45 44.52
CA VAL A 102 7.09 -10.34 44.35
C VAL A 102 6.44 -10.59 45.70
N GLU A 103 5.11 -10.48 45.75
CA GLU A 103 4.31 -10.83 46.90
C GLU A 103 3.29 -11.89 46.47
N LEU A 104 3.14 -12.96 47.22
CA LEU A 104 2.15 -13.98 46.98
C LEU A 104 1.58 -14.56 48.27
N SER A 105 0.34 -14.93 48.25
CA SER A 105 -0.31 -15.69 49.32
C SER A 105 -0.54 -17.13 48.90
N LEU A 106 -0.32 -18.07 49.79
CA LEU A 106 -0.47 -19.49 49.53
C LEU A 106 -1.60 -20.04 50.41
N SER A 107 -2.56 -20.73 49.81
CA SER A 107 -3.60 -21.39 50.55
C SER A 107 -3.05 -22.71 51.15
N PRO A 108 -3.01 -22.85 52.48
CA PRO A 108 -2.37 -24.03 53.10
C PRO A 108 -3.23 -25.30 53.03
N LEU A 109 -4.54 -25.22 52.98
CA LEU A 109 -5.43 -26.39 52.99
C LEU A 109 -5.35 -27.22 51.70
N PRO A 110 -5.31 -26.66 50.50
CA PRO A 110 -5.20 -27.45 49.26
C PRO A 110 -3.91 -28.27 49.17
N LEU A 111 -2.83 -27.88 49.89
CA LEU A 111 -1.59 -28.65 49.95
C LEU A 111 -1.80 -30.09 50.44
N LEU A 112 -2.81 -30.32 51.28
CA LEU A 112 -3.20 -31.68 51.78
C LEU A 112 -3.67 -32.57 50.60
N TRP A 113 -4.15 -31.99 49.51
CA TRP A 113 -4.61 -32.70 48.30
C TRP A 113 -3.62 -32.51 47.15
N LYS A 114 -2.33 -32.19 47.46
CA LYS A 114 -1.29 -31.94 46.46
C LYS A 114 -1.60 -30.82 45.49
N THR A 115 -2.40 -29.82 45.89
CA THR A 115 -2.70 -28.63 45.10
C THR A 115 -2.00 -27.45 45.73
N VAL A 116 -1.15 -26.79 44.96
CA VAL A 116 -0.52 -25.50 45.30
C VAL A 116 -1.47 -24.40 44.77
N SER A 117 -2.27 -23.85 45.67
CA SER A 117 -3.21 -22.75 45.29
C SER A 117 -2.62 -21.42 45.77
N ILE A 118 -2.42 -20.53 44.81
CA ILE A 118 -1.90 -19.18 44.98
C ILE A 118 -2.99 -18.20 44.52
N PRO A 119 -3.88 -17.73 45.41
CA PRO A 119 -4.98 -16.90 45.03
C PRO A 119 -4.55 -15.56 44.40
N ARG A 120 -3.38 -15.05 44.80
CA ARG A 120 -2.86 -13.77 44.30
C ARG A 120 -1.35 -13.74 44.27
N ILE A 121 -0.83 -13.23 43.17
CA ILE A 121 0.58 -12.88 42.98
C ILE A 121 0.63 -11.41 42.56
N ASP A 122 1.37 -10.58 43.29
CA ASP A 122 1.63 -9.18 42.97
C ASP A 122 3.10 -9.01 42.61
N LEU A 123 3.35 -8.44 41.43
CA LEU A 123 4.69 -8.18 40.90
C LEU A 123 4.92 -6.66 40.84
N THR A 124 6.01 -6.17 41.43
CA THR A 124 6.38 -4.76 41.40
C THR A 124 7.54 -4.56 40.43
N GLU A 125 7.37 -3.63 39.48
CA GLU A 125 8.34 -3.28 38.45
C GLU A 125 8.96 -4.51 37.74
N PRO A 126 8.12 -5.37 37.14
CA PRO A 126 8.65 -6.48 36.32
C PRO A 126 9.33 -5.91 35.08
N ARG A 127 10.57 -6.32 34.83
CA ARG A 127 11.36 -5.92 33.67
C ARG A 127 11.86 -7.16 32.93
N ALA A 128 11.78 -7.14 31.59
CA ALA A 128 12.33 -8.17 30.73
C ALA A 128 13.17 -7.55 29.60
N ASP A 129 14.29 -8.18 29.26
CA ASP A 129 15.19 -7.79 28.17
C ASP A 129 15.27 -8.95 27.18
N LEU A 130 14.49 -8.83 26.10
CA LEU A 130 14.35 -9.83 25.05
C LEU A 130 15.34 -9.55 23.93
N ARG A 131 16.25 -10.47 23.67
CA ARG A 131 17.28 -10.33 22.62
C ARG A 131 17.25 -11.51 21.66
N ARG A 132 17.25 -11.20 20.35
CA ARG A 132 17.46 -12.19 19.28
C ARG A 132 18.60 -11.75 18.38
N GLN A 133 19.57 -12.64 18.20
CA GLN A 133 20.72 -12.41 17.34
C GLN A 133 20.40 -12.68 15.87
N ALA A 134 21.30 -12.23 14.97
CA ALA A 134 21.13 -12.39 13.53
C ALA A 134 21.08 -13.86 13.06
N ASP A 135 21.68 -14.78 13.84
CA ASP A 135 21.63 -16.23 13.62
C ASP A 135 20.33 -16.89 14.08
N GLY A 136 19.39 -16.12 14.64
CA GLY A 136 18.09 -16.58 15.11
C GLY A 136 18.06 -17.05 16.58
N ARG A 137 19.20 -17.17 17.25
CA ARG A 137 19.23 -17.50 18.69
C ARG A 137 18.54 -16.39 19.48
N ASN A 138 17.70 -16.78 20.44
CA ASN A 138 16.98 -15.88 21.31
C ASN A 138 17.18 -16.20 22.77
N ASN A 139 17.07 -15.20 23.66
CA ASN A 139 17.29 -15.37 25.09
C ASN A 139 16.02 -15.73 25.88
N TRP A 140 14.87 -15.92 25.22
CA TRP A 140 13.63 -16.35 25.90
C TRP A 140 13.31 -17.84 25.71
N THR A 141 14.07 -18.58 24.92
CA THR A 141 13.99 -20.04 24.87
C THR A 141 14.85 -20.63 26.01
N PHE A 142 14.25 -21.44 26.83
CA PHE A 142 14.90 -22.09 27.96
C PHE A 142 15.18 -23.54 27.59
N ASP A 143 16.43 -23.94 27.73
CA ASP A 143 16.84 -25.35 27.65
C ASP A 143 16.49 -26.02 28.97
N THR A 144 15.22 -26.31 29.19
CA THR A 144 14.80 -27.11 30.33
C THR A 144 15.27 -28.56 30.10
N PRO A 145 16.01 -29.17 31.02
CA PRO A 145 16.35 -30.58 30.89
C PRO A 145 15.04 -31.37 30.72
N GLN A 146 14.91 -32.10 29.60
CA GLN A 146 13.82 -33.07 29.46
C GLN A 146 13.99 -34.06 30.62
N GLN A 147 13.07 -34.02 31.58
CA GLN A 147 12.92 -35.13 32.50
C GLN A 147 12.40 -36.29 31.66
N ASP A 148 13.29 -37.24 31.38
CA ASP A 148 12.91 -38.56 30.87
C ASP A 148 11.97 -39.22 31.89
N GLY A 149 10.68 -39.15 31.59
CA GLY A 149 9.65 -39.76 32.38
C GLY A 149 8.41 -38.94 32.48
N ASP A 150 7.47 -39.18 31.57
CA ASP A 150 6.07 -38.71 31.57
C ASP A 150 5.28 -39.34 32.75
N ALA A 151 5.73 -39.12 34.00
CA ALA A 151 4.82 -39.24 35.11
C ALA A 151 4.17 -37.88 35.32
N PRO A 152 2.83 -37.74 35.14
CA PRO A 152 2.13 -36.50 35.42
C PRO A 152 2.49 -36.06 36.83
N SER A 153 2.94 -34.81 36.98
CA SER A 153 3.22 -34.22 38.29
C SER A 153 2.06 -34.52 39.24
N ALA A 154 2.34 -35.20 40.35
CA ALA A 154 1.31 -35.50 41.34
C ALA A 154 0.75 -34.21 42.00
N TRP A 155 1.28 -33.03 41.66
CA TRP A 155 0.88 -31.74 42.19
C TRP A 155 0.22 -30.89 41.12
N THR A 156 -0.93 -30.30 41.48
CA THR A 156 -1.65 -29.31 40.64
C THR A 156 -1.29 -27.92 41.12
N LEU A 157 -1.00 -27.01 40.20
CA LEU A 157 -0.81 -25.57 40.44
C LEU A 157 -2.06 -24.82 40.06
N ASP A 158 -2.63 -24.06 41.00
CA ASP A 158 -3.80 -23.23 40.85
C ASP A 158 -3.42 -21.78 41.20
N ILE A 159 -3.55 -20.87 40.23
CA ILE A 159 -3.23 -19.44 40.37
C ILE A 159 -4.50 -18.63 40.18
N GLY A 160 -4.91 -17.84 41.20
CA GLY A 160 -6.10 -17.04 41.20
C GLY A 160 -5.98 -15.73 40.41
N ALA A 161 -5.21 -14.78 40.91
CA ALA A 161 -5.03 -13.47 40.27
C ALA A 161 -3.55 -13.10 40.16
N ILE A 162 -3.18 -12.41 39.10
CA ILE A 162 -1.84 -11.82 38.95
C ILE A 162 -2.03 -10.32 38.80
N GLY A 163 -1.41 -9.56 39.68
CA GLY A 163 -1.28 -8.12 39.60
C GLY A 163 0.16 -7.73 39.29
N PHE A 164 0.37 -6.66 38.55
CA PHE A 164 1.67 -6.02 38.47
C PHE A 164 1.49 -4.52 38.22
N ASP A 165 2.53 -3.75 38.50
CA ASP A 165 2.64 -2.35 38.20
C ASP A 165 3.93 -2.06 37.43
N GLN A 166 3.90 -1.05 36.58
CA GLN A 166 5.05 -0.50 35.86
C GLN A 166 5.93 -1.55 35.16
N GLY A 167 5.30 -2.45 34.42
CA GLY A 167 6.01 -3.46 33.63
C GLY A 167 6.80 -2.84 32.47
N GLU A 168 8.07 -3.21 32.30
CA GLU A 168 8.92 -2.78 31.19
C GLU A 168 9.45 -3.98 30.42
N VAL A 169 9.30 -3.97 29.08
CA VAL A 169 9.89 -4.98 28.20
C VAL A 169 10.75 -4.27 27.17
N LYS A 170 12.03 -4.59 27.16
CA LYS A 170 12.97 -4.19 26.11
C LYS A 170 13.09 -5.30 25.09
N VAL A 171 13.07 -4.94 23.81
CA VAL A 171 13.23 -5.87 22.69
C VAL A 171 14.37 -5.38 21.82
N ASP A 172 15.39 -6.22 21.60
CA ASP A 172 16.47 -6.03 20.63
C ASP A 172 16.51 -7.24 19.68
N ASP A 173 15.92 -7.07 18.50
CA ASP A 173 15.76 -8.11 17.50
C ASP A 173 16.58 -7.79 16.26
N ALA A 174 17.75 -8.38 16.13
CA ALA A 174 18.68 -8.12 15.05
C ALA A 174 18.15 -8.51 13.65
N PRO A 175 17.47 -9.67 13.45
CA PRO A 175 16.91 -10.04 12.15
C PRO A 175 15.94 -9.01 11.56
N THR A 176 15.09 -8.40 12.39
CA THR A 176 14.13 -7.38 11.96
C THR A 176 14.62 -5.96 12.20
N GLN A 177 15.86 -5.76 12.69
CA GLN A 177 16.42 -4.46 13.08
C GLN A 177 15.48 -3.68 14.00
N THR A 178 14.89 -4.38 14.99
CA THR A 178 13.89 -3.84 15.91
C THR A 178 14.52 -3.56 17.26
N ARG A 179 14.35 -2.35 17.77
CA ARG A 179 14.69 -1.95 19.13
C ARG A 179 13.53 -1.19 19.73
N LEU A 180 12.86 -1.81 20.69
CA LEU A 180 11.67 -1.26 21.33
C LEU A 180 11.80 -1.29 22.83
N THR A 181 11.20 -0.29 23.48
CA THR A 181 10.87 -0.31 24.90
C THR A 181 9.34 -0.24 25.00
N LEU A 182 8.77 -1.26 25.62
CA LEU A 182 7.35 -1.35 25.92
C LEU A 182 7.17 -1.11 27.42
N GLN A 183 6.24 -0.24 27.77
CA GLN A 183 5.71 -0.09 29.11
C GLN A 183 4.34 -0.74 29.14
N VAL A 184 4.07 -1.54 30.17
CA VAL A 184 2.82 -2.29 30.31
C VAL A 184 2.27 -2.03 31.70
N ASP A 185 1.05 -1.54 31.77
CA ASP A 185 0.37 -1.21 33.00
C ASP A 185 -1.01 -1.90 33.06
N PRO A 186 -1.44 -2.38 34.25
CA PRO A 186 -2.78 -2.93 34.39
C PRO A 186 -3.85 -1.84 34.23
N LEU A 187 -4.96 -2.19 33.57
CA LEU A 187 -6.12 -1.30 33.40
C LEU A 187 -7.05 -1.41 34.62
N GLY A 188 -6.67 -0.78 35.73
CA GLY A 188 -7.50 -0.76 36.94
C GLY A 188 -7.01 -1.66 38.07
N GLN A 189 -7.91 -2.02 39.02
CA GLN A 189 -7.59 -2.91 40.14
C GLN A 189 -7.19 -4.30 39.66
N PRO A 190 -6.39 -5.08 40.43
CA PRO A 190 -6.04 -6.46 40.07
C PRO A 190 -7.28 -7.25 39.71
N ILE A 191 -7.28 -7.77 38.48
CA ILE A 191 -8.45 -8.46 37.94
C ILE A 191 -8.43 -9.91 38.44
N PRO A 192 -9.49 -10.44 39.07
CA PRO A 192 -9.59 -11.85 39.42
C PRO A 192 -9.36 -12.70 38.16
N PHE A 193 -8.70 -13.84 38.33
CA PHE A 193 -8.43 -14.76 37.21
C PHE A 193 -9.72 -15.22 36.51
N SER A 194 -10.80 -15.45 37.29
CA SER A 194 -12.14 -15.73 36.78
C SER A 194 -12.66 -14.66 35.82
N ASP A 195 -12.35 -13.38 36.06
CA ASP A 195 -12.82 -12.25 35.28
C ASP A 195 -11.94 -12.00 34.05
N ILE A 196 -10.68 -12.44 34.11
CA ILE A 196 -9.77 -12.46 32.94
C ILE A 196 -10.18 -13.57 31.96
N VAL A 197 -10.75 -14.65 32.46
CA VAL A 197 -11.23 -15.83 31.72
C VAL A 197 -12.70 -15.68 31.30
N GLY A 198 -13.40 -14.69 31.80
CA GLY A 198 -14.57 -14.01 31.34
C GLY A 198 -15.90 -14.70 31.28
N GLU A 199 -16.90 -14.13 31.87
CA GLU A 199 -18.28 -14.24 31.39
C GLU A 199 -18.46 -13.22 30.23
N GLN A 200 -18.90 -13.72 29.06
CA GLN A 200 -19.41 -12.86 27.99
C GLN A 200 -20.60 -12.08 28.54
N VAL A 201 -20.44 -10.81 28.80
CA VAL A 201 -21.56 -9.90 29.01
C VAL A 201 -22.23 -9.72 27.64
N ALA A 202 -23.19 -10.59 27.37
CA ALA A 202 -24.13 -10.43 26.27
C ALA A 202 -25.01 -9.20 26.56
N GLY A 203 -24.54 -8.03 26.15
CA GLY A 203 -25.26 -6.76 26.26
C GLY A 203 -25.17 -5.99 24.99
N LYS A 204 -26.28 -5.75 24.34
CA LYS A 204 -26.65 -4.72 23.31
C LYS A 204 -25.59 -4.01 22.44
N ALA A 205 -24.31 -4.31 22.58
CA ALA A 205 -23.22 -3.83 21.70
C ALA A 205 -23.02 -4.74 20.47
N ALA A 206 -23.75 -5.87 20.39
CA ALA A 206 -23.69 -6.80 19.24
C ALA A 206 -24.26 -6.20 17.95
N GLU A 207 -25.04 -5.13 18.00
CA GLU A 207 -25.57 -4.47 16.80
C GLU A 207 -24.58 -3.53 16.10
N GLN A 208 -23.41 -3.28 16.68
CA GLN A 208 -22.36 -2.47 16.06
C GLN A 208 -21.01 -3.20 15.87
N GLY A 209 -20.98 -4.51 15.97
CA GLY A 209 -19.80 -5.32 15.63
C GLY A 209 -18.62 -5.25 16.61
N ALA A 210 -18.76 -4.58 17.76
CA ALA A 210 -17.76 -4.57 18.81
C ALA A 210 -18.33 -5.28 20.06
N THR A 211 -17.99 -6.55 20.25
CA THR A 211 -18.11 -7.17 21.57
C THR A 211 -17.27 -6.37 22.58
N PRO A 212 -17.81 -6.04 23.77
CA PRO A 212 -16.97 -5.50 24.86
C PRO A 212 -15.85 -6.49 25.12
N GLN A 213 -14.62 -6.09 24.81
CA GLN A 213 -13.47 -6.97 25.00
C GLN A 213 -12.85 -6.63 26.35
N ASP A 214 -12.67 -7.64 27.20
CA ASP A 214 -12.07 -7.46 28.53
C ASP A 214 -10.57 -7.26 28.39
N TYR A 215 -10.17 -6.02 28.20
CA TYR A 215 -8.77 -5.63 28.24
C TYR A 215 -8.27 -5.60 29.67
N ALA A 216 -7.17 -6.31 29.93
CA ALA A 216 -6.53 -6.35 31.24
C ALA A 216 -5.34 -5.39 31.38
N PHE A 217 -4.63 -5.14 30.27
CA PHE A 217 -3.42 -4.34 30.27
C PHE A 217 -3.46 -3.28 29.18
N GLY A 218 -2.98 -2.08 29.51
CA GLY A 218 -2.56 -1.03 28.61
C GLY A 218 -1.07 -1.16 28.33
N TRP A 219 -0.65 -0.78 27.13
CA TRP A 219 0.77 -0.72 26.78
C TRP A 219 1.09 0.52 25.98
N SER A 220 2.34 0.99 26.13
CA SER A 220 2.93 1.98 25.24
C SER A 220 4.28 1.48 24.73
N ALA A 221 4.59 1.77 23.49
CA ALA A 221 5.84 1.35 22.83
C ALA A 221 6.54 2.56 22.23
N LYS A 222 7.86 2.60 22.34
CA LYS A 222 8.72 3.58 21.70
C LYS A 222 10.04 2.93 21.27
N GLY A 223 10.49 3.28 20.06
CA GLY A 223 11.75 2.75 19.57
C GLY A 223 11.89 2.84 18.06
N ARG A 224 12.44 1.79 17.46
CA ARG A 224 12.66 1.67 16.01
C ARG A 224 12.26 0.28 15.53
N TYR A 225 11.67 0.22 14.35
CA TYR A 225 11.35 -1.01 13.62
C TYR A 225 11.87 -0.90 12.19
N LYS A 226 12.70 -1.83 11.77
CA LYS A 226 13.36 -1.80 10.44
C LYS A 226 13.99 -0.43 10.13
N GLY A 227 14.66 0.14 11.14
CA GLY A 227 15.33 1.44 11.02
C GLY A 227 14.43 2.67 11.12
N GLN A 228 13.11 2.54 11.06
CA GLN A 228 12.15 3.64 11.18
C GLN A 228 11.72 3.88 12.63
N ALA A 229 11.43 5.13 12.99
CA ALA A 229 10.91 5.46 14.31
C ALA A 229 9.53 4.81 14.50
N LEU A 230 9.34 4.16 15.66
CA LEU A 230 8.10 3.55 16.07
C LEU A 230 7.62 4.17 17.37
N THR A 231 6.35 4.54 17.40
CA THR A 231 5.60 4.85 18.64
C THR A 231 4.24 4.16 18.56
N GLY A 232 3.74 3.71 19.69
CA GLY A 232 2.43 3.07 19.70
C GLY A 232 1.87 2.97 21.10
N THR A 233 0.56 2.80 21.16
CA THR A 233 -0.20 2.52 22.38
C THR A 233 -1.25 1.49 22.08
N GLY A 234 -1.72 0.79 23.11
CA GLY A 234 -2.79 -0.17 22.91
C GLY A 234 -3.24 -0.83 24.20
N LYS A 235 -4.09 -1.82 24.04
CA LYS A 235 -4.64 -2.63 25.13
C LYS A 235 -4.64 -4.09 24.72
N VAL A 236 -4.48 -4.98 25.67
CA VAL A 236 -4.51 -6.43 25.46
C VAL A 236 -5.23 -7.13 26.60
N GLY A 237 -5.72 -8.34 26.32
CA GLY A 237 -6.32 -9.21 27.31
C GLY A 237 -5.34 -9.68 28.40
N GLY A 238 -5.85 -10.43 29.37
CA GLY A 238 -5.06 -10.95 30.48
C GLY A 238 -4.02 -12.00 30.06
N LEU A 239 -2.87 -12.01 30.73
CA LEU A 239 -1.76 -12.92 30.43
C LEU A 239 -2.15 -14.42 30.51
N LEU A 240 -3.07 -14.77 31.39
CA LEU A 240 -3.52 -16.15 31.56
C LEU A 240 -4.45 -16.60 30.42
N ALA A 241 -5.15 -15.67 29.75
CA ALA A 241 -5.92 -15.95 28.55
C ALA A 241 -5.02 -16.32 27.34
N LEU A 242 -3.73 -15.99 27.39
CA LEU A 242 -2.76 -16.41 26.35
C LEU A 242 -2.60 -17.94 26.27
N LYS A 243 -2.87 -18.69 27.34
CA LYS A 243 -2.72 -20.15 27.37
C LYS A 243 -3.94 -20.91 26.86
N ASP A 244 -5.11 -20.25 26.70
CA ASP A 244 -6.32 -20.90 26.22
C ASP A 244 -6.48 -20.68 24.71
N ALA A 245 -6.01 -21.64 23.92
CA ALA A 245 -6.09 -21.62 22.47
C ALA A 245 -7.54 -21.52 21.90
N ARG A 246 -8.56 -21.80 22.74
CA ARG A 246 -9.96 -21.79 22.31
C ARG A 246 -10.63 -20.43 22.50
N ARG A 247 -10.08 -19.55 23.32
CA ARG A 247 -10.66 -18.25 23.64
C ARG A 247 -10.05 -17.13 22.81
N PRO A 248 -10.86 -16.25 22.21
CA PRO A 248 -10.35 -15.08 21.52
C PRO A 248 -9.62 -14.17 22.49
N PHE A 249 -8.36 -13.85 22.23
CA PHE A 249 -7.55 -12.91 22.98
C PHE A 249 -7.75 -11.51 22.42
N PRO A 250 -8.32 -10.57 23.18
CA PRO A 250 -8.57 -9.22 22.69
C PRO A 250 -7.28 -8.42 22.58
N LEU A 251 -7.18 -7.68 21.49
CA LEU A 251 -6.09 -6.75 21.27
C LEU A 251 -6.56 -5.45 20.62
N GLN A 252 -5.98 -4.35 21.02
CA GLN A 252 -6.13 -3.04 20.40
C GLN A 252 -4.76 -2.39 20.31
N ALA A 253 -4.47 -1.76 19.17
CA ALA A 253 -3.23 -1.04 18.97
C ALA A 253 -3.43 0.17 18.05
N ASP A 254 -2.71 1.24 18.32
CA ASP A 254 -2.52 2.40 17.45
C ASP A 254 -1.03 2.66 17.37
N VAL A 255 -0.42 2.29 16.26
CA VAL A 255 1.02 2.30 16.06
C VAL A 255 1.37 3.18 14.87
N ARG A 256 2.36 4.04 15.06
CA ARG A 256 2.97 4.83 13.99
C ARG A 256 4.39 4.35 13.74
N ILE A 257 4.69 4.01 12.48
CA ILE A 257 6.01 3.60 12.03
C ILE A 257 6.41 4.50 10.86
N GLY A 258 7.33 5.42 11.09
CA GLY A 258 7.63 6.47 10.11
C GLY A 258 6.39 7.28 9.75
N ALA A 259 6.04 7.33 8.47
CA ALA A 259 4.85 8.00 7.95
C ALA A 259 3.57 7.15 8.00
N THR A 260 3.68 5.85 8.33
CA THR A 260 2.54 4.93 8.34
C THR A 260 1.92 4.83 9.72
N ARG A 261 0.60 4.97 9.82
CA ARG A 261 -0.20 4.68 11.01
C ARG A 261 -1.01 3.40 10.78
N ILE A 262 -0.98 2.53 11.76
CA ILE A 262 -1.68 1.25 11.78
C ILE A 262 -2.54 1.22 13.04
N ALA A 263 -3.84 1.24 12.91
CA ALA A 263 -4.76 1.08 14.02
C ALA A 263 -5.53 -0.23 13.86
N VAL A 264 -5.55 -1.04 14.92
CA VAL A 264 -6.23 -2.34 14.94
C VAL A 264 -7.05 -2.48 16.21
N ALA A 265 -8.18 -3.19 16.10
CA ALA A 265 -8.97 -3.61 17.24
C ALA A 265 -9.70 -4.93 16.91
N GLY A 266 -9.63 -5.91 17.80
CA GLY A 266 -10.29 -7.20 17.58
C GLY A 266 -9.69 -8.32 18.41
N THR A 267 -9.57 -9.50 17.82
CA THR A 267 -9.17 -10.71 18.54
C THR A 267 -8.08 -11.52 17.82
N LEU A 268 -7.27 -12.19 18.61
CA LEU A 268 -6.29 -13.19 18.19
C LEU A 268 -6.71 -14.54 18.79
N THR A 269 -6.83 -15.56 17.97
CA THR A 269 -7.06 -16.94 18.41
C THR A 269 -5.73 -17.67 18.50
N ASP A 270 -5.57 -18.52 19.53
CA ASP A 270 -4.30 -19.19 19.84
C ASP A 270 -3.09 -18.25 19.85
N PRO A 271 -3.04 -17.31 20.78
CA PRO A 271 -2.01 -16.25 20.76
C PRO A 271 -0.60 -16.78 20.93
N THR A 272 -0.40 -17.89 21.64
CA THR A 272 0.92 -18.50 21.83
C THR A 272 1.50 -19.07 20.55
N HIS A 273 0.64 -19.45 19.62
CA HIS A 273 1.04 -20.02 18.35
C HIS A 273 0.63 -19.14 17.16
N LEU A 274 0.04 -17.97 17.39
CA LEU A 274 -0.42 -17.06 16.34
C LEU A 274 -1.35 -17.77 15.34
N GLY A 275 -2.48 -18.33 15.82
CA GLY A 275 -3.35 -19.17 15.00
C GLY A 275 -4.14 -18.37 13.96
N ALA A 276 -4.98 -17.44 14.41
CA ALA A 276 -5.82 -16.63 13.54
C ALA A 276 -6.07 -15.23 14.10
N LEU A 277 -6.35 -14.28 13.22
CA LEU A 277 -6.71 -12.89 13.54
C LEU A 277 -8.09 -12.57 12.99
N ASP A 278 -8.87 -11.78 13.73
CA ASP A 278 -10.09 -11.13 13.28
C ASP A 278 -10.12 -9.72 13.84
N LEU A 279 -9.72 -8.76 13.01
CA LEU A 279 -9.46 -7.39 13.41
C LEU A 279 -10.16 -6.40 12.50
N ARG A 280 -10.65 -5.30 13.07
CA ARG A 280 -10.81 -4.06 12.32
C ARG A 280 -9.42 -3.46 12.14
N LEU A 281 -9.06 -3.14 10.90
CA LEU A 281 -7.78 -2.57 10.52
C LEU A 281 -7.99 -1.24 9.82
N ALA A 282 -7.40 -0.18 10.36
CA ALA A 282 -7.28 1.11 9.67
C ALA A 282 -5.81 1.40 9.38
N LEU A 283 -5.52 1.73 8.11
CA LEU A 283 -4.19 2.08 7.64
C LEU A 283 -4.21 3.49 7.07
N SER A 284 -3.19 4.29 7.35
CA SER A 284 -3.00 5.58 6.70
C SER A 284 -1.53 5.93 6.57
N GLY A 285 -1.19 6.73 5.55
CA GLY A 285 0.19 7.14 5.28
C GLY A 285 0.32 7.97 4.02
N ASP A 286 1.55 8.37 3.70
CA ASP A 286 1.83 9.27 2.57
C ASP A 286 1.78 8.55 1.22
N SER A 287 2.02 7.24 1.17
CA SER A 287 1.93 6.40 -0.04
C SER A 287 1.80 4.92 0.33
N LEU A 288 1.01 4.15 -0.43
CA LEU A 288 0.91 2.68 -0.27
C LEU A 288 2.26 1.99 -0.53
N GLY A 289 3.11 2.55 -1.39
CA GLY A 289 4.47 2.03 -1.64
C GLY A 289 5.37 2.02 -0.39
N ASN A 290 5.07 2.85 0.62
CA ASN A 290 5.77 2.89 1.90
C ASN A 290 5.44 1.70 2.82
N LEU A 291 4.45 0.89 2.49
CA LEU A 291 4.15 -0.34 3.22
C LEU A 291 5.16 -1.47 2.93
N TYR A 292 5.85 -1.43 1.77
CA TYR A 292 6.81 -2.47 1.39
C TYR A 292 7.90 -2.74 2.45
N PRO A 293 8.63 -1.75 2.97
CA PRO A 293 9.64 -2.01 4.00
C PRO A 293 9.06 -2.56 5.31
N LEU A 294 7.77 -2.32 5.58
CA LEU A 294 7.13 -2.79 6.80
C LEU A 294 6.58 -4.22 6.66
N THR A 295 5.97 -4.54 5.53
CA THR A 295 5.19 -5.77 5.32
C THR A 295 5.81 -6.73 4.31
N GLY A 296 6.68 -6.24 3.42
CA GLY A 296 7.16 -6.99 2.24
C GLY A 296 6.16 -7.04 1.08
N VAL A 297 4.96 -6.45 1.25
CA VAL A 297 3.94 -6.42 0.19
C VAL A 297 4.27 -5.30 -0.79
N THR A 298 4.43 -5.64 -2.06
CA THR A 298 4.69 -4.67 -3.13
C THR A 298 3.37 -4.02 -3.55
N LEU A 299 3.20 -2.77 -3.16
CA LEU A 299 2.08 -1.92 -3.57
C LEU A 299 2.61 -0.74 -4.39
N PRO A 300 1.79 -0.18 -5.28
CA PRO A 300 2.19 0.95 -6.11
C PRO A 300 2.39 2.23 -5.27
N ASP A 301 3.19 3.15 -5.81
CA ASP A 301 3.27 4.50 -5.26
C ASP A 301 1.95 5.24 -5.53
N THR A 302 1.44 5.91 -4.50
CA THR A 302 0.16 6.63 -4.53
C THR A 302 0.31 7.98 -3.82
N PRO A 303 -0.64 8.91 -3.94
CA PRO A 303 -0.83 9.98 -2.97
C PRO A 303 -1.09 9.44 -1.56
N ALA A 304 -1.22 10.33 -0.59
CA ALA A 304 -1.61 9.98 0.78
C ALA A 304 -2.90 9.15 0.77
N TYR A 305 -2.95 8.15 1.63
CA TYR A 305 -4.06 7.20 1.67
C TYR A 305 -4.58 6.99 3.08
N SER A 306 -5.83 6.58 3.15
CA SER A 306 -6.46 6.06 4.36
C SER A 306 -7.44 4.94 4.00
N THR A 307 -7.44 3.87 4.77
CA THR A 307 -8.37 2.73 4.59
C THR A 307 -8.86 2.23 5.94
N ASP A 308 -10.07 1.71 5.98
CA ASP A 308 -10.67 1.07 7.15
C ASP A 308 -11.49 -0.14 6.70
N GLY A 309 -11.24 -1.31 7.28
CA GLY A 309 -11.93 -2.56 6.92
C GLY A 309 -11.67 -3.68 7.92
N ARG A 310 -12.20 -4.87 7.62
CA ARG A 310 -12.00 -6.06 8.43
C ARG A 310 -10.83 -6.89 7.89
N LEU A 311 -9.84 -7.15 8.73
CA LEU A 311 -8.74 -8.06 8.43
C LEU A 311 -8.98 -9.41 9.14
N VAL A 312 -9.19 -10.45 8.36
CA VAL A 312 -9.21 -11.83 8.83
C VAL A 312 -7.96 -12.54 8.35
N ALA A 313 -7.24 -13.18 9.25
CA ALA A 313 -6.03 -13.91 8.88
C ALA A 313 -6.00 -15.31 9.49
N GLN A 314 -5.47 -16.26 8.70
CA GLN A 314 -5.10 -17.61 9.13
C GLN A 314 -3.58 -17.73 8.98
N LEU A 315 -2.86 -17.73 10.11
CA LEU A 315 -1.40 -17.63 10.10
C LEU A 315 -0.70 -18.98 9.97
N ARG A 316 -1.44 -20.09 10.12
CA ARG A 316 -0.94 -21.48 10.10
C ARG A 316 -1.60 -22.36 9.06
N ASP A 317 -1.96 -21.79 7.93
CA ASP A 317 -2.45 -22.60 6.81
C ASP A 317 -1.30 -23.39 6.17
N ALA A 318 -1.58 -24.60 5.71
CA ALA A 318 -0.59 -25.48 5.07
C ALA A 318 -0.02 -24.89 3.76
N GLY A 319 -0.79 -24.03 3.09
CA GLY A 319 -0.39 -23.31 1.89
C GLY A 319 0.36 -22.00 2.15
N GLY A 320 0.55 -21.62 3.42
CA GLY A 320 1.13 -20.35 3.85
C GLY A 320 0.11 -19.46 4.54
N ALA A 321 0.58 -18.47 5.29
CA ALA A 321 -0.31 -17.54 5.99
C ALA A 321 -1.22 -16.77 5.02
N GLN A 322 -2.50 -16.73 5.34
CA GLN A 322 -3.53 -16.06 4.53
C GLN A 322 -4.06 -14.84 5.26
N PHE A 323 -4.22 -13.74 4.53
CA PHE A 323 -4.75 -12.48 5.03
C PHE A 323 -5.84 -11.98 4.09
N HIS A 324 -7.05 -11.77 4.62
CA HIS A 324 -8.19 -11.21 3.90
C HIS A 324 -8.51 -9.83 4.47
N TYR A 325 -8.33 -8.78 3.70
CA TYR A 325 -8.79 -7.44 4.01
C TYR A 325 -10.11 -7.20 3.32
N GLN A 326 -11.22 -7.36 4.05
CA GLN A 326 -12.57 -7.47 3.53
C GLN A 326 -13.36 -6.17 3.70
N GLY A 327 -14.14 -5.83 2.67
CA GLY A 327 -15.11 -4.73 2.70
C GLY A 327 -14.48 -3.40 3.10
N PHE A 328 -13.21 -3.18 2.78
CA PHE A 328 -12.57 -1.96 3.19
C PHE A 328 -13.08 -0.76 2.39
N ASN A 329 -13.13 0.38 3.06
CA ASN A 329 -13.42 1.67 2.49
C ASN A 329 -12.24 2.60 2.74
N GLY A 330 -11.97 3.50 1.81
CA GLY A 330 -10.84 4.39 1.97
C GLY A 330 -10.78 5.49 0.94
N ALA A 331 -9.69 6.23 0.99
CA ALA A 331 -9.33 7.27 0.05
C ALA A 331 -7.86 7.14 -0.34
N ILE A 332 -7.55 7.50 -1.58
CA ILE A 332 -6.20 7.67 -2.11
C ILE A 332 -6.20 9.04 -2.79
N GLY A 333 -5.46 10.02 -2.20
CA GLY A 333 -5.60 11.41 -2.59
C GLY A 333 -7.05 11.89 -2.38
N ASP A 334 -7.67 12.36 -3.45
CA ASP A 334 -9.06 12.79 -3.47
C ASP A 334 -10.02 11.73 -4.07
N SER A 335 -9.51 10.55 -4.40
CA SER A 335 -10.27 9.41 -4.93
C SER A 335 -10.77 8.53 -3.79
N ASP A 336 -11.99 8.00 -3.90
CA ASP A 336 -12.47 6.93 -3.05
C ASP A 336 -11.95 5.56 -3.52
N ILE A 337 -11.80 4.62 -2.60
CA ILE A 337 -11.42 3.23 -2.90
C ILE A 337 -12.15 2.26 -1.97
N HIS A 338 -12.69 1.20 -2.56
CA HIS A 338 -13.42 0.15 -1.87
C HIS A 338 -13.01 -1.22 -2.40
N GLY A 339 -13.15 -2.25 -1.61
CA GLY A 339 -12.94 -3.60 -2.14
C GLY A 339 -12.51 -4.63 -1.12
N ASP A 340 -11.99 -5.71 -1.68
CA ASP A 340 -11.49 -6.86 -0.97
C ASP A 340 -10.11 -7.23 -1.51
N LEU A 341 -9.16 -7.49 -0.60
CA LEU A 341 -7.82 -7.95 -0.93
C LEU A 341 -7.52 -9.22 -0.17
N HIS A 342 -6.93 -10.18 -0.85
CA HIS A 342 -6.44 -11.43 -0.30
C HIS A 342 -4.94 -11.56 -0.55
N TYR A 343 -4.17 -11.75 0.50
CA TYR A 343 -2.74 -12.00 0.44
C TYR A 343 -2.45 -13.41 0.98
N LEU A 344 -1.78 -14.22 0.17
CA LEU A 344 -1.31 -15.57 0.51
C LEU A 344 0.21 -15.57 0.54
N ALA A 345 0.79 -15.83 1.71
CA ALA A 345 2.25 -15.98 1.88
C ALA A 345 2.72 -17.38 1.46
N GLY A 346 2.39 -17.77 0.22
CA GLY A 346 2.66 -19.10 -0.32
C GLY A 346 4.02 -19.23 -1.02
N GLN A 347 4.31 -20.46 -1.48
CA GLN A 347 5.47 -20.79 -2.29
C GLN A 347 5.05 -20.98 -3.76
N PRO A 348 5.88 -20.67 -4.78
CA PRO A 348 7.25 -20.14 -4.66
C PRO A 348 7.34 -18.67 -4.30
N ARG A 349 6.26 -17.91 -4.41
CA ARG A 349 6.17 -16.48 -4.05
C ARG A 349 4.82 -16.16 -3.39
N PRO A 350 4.76 -15.17 -2.52
CA PRO A 350 3.49 -14.64 -2.05
C PRO A 350 2.63 -14.12 -3.20
N LYS A 351 1.31 -14.16 -3.04
CA LYS A 351 0.36 -13.66 -4.04
C LYS A 351 -0.64 -12.71 -3.41
N LEU A 352 -0.82 -11.54 -4.03
CA LEU A 352 -1.89 -10.59 -3.73
C LEU A 352 -2.98 -10.73 -4.80
N SER A 353 -4.23 -10.89 -4.40
CA SER A 353 -5.37 -10.94 -5.32
C SER A 353 -6.53 -10.14 -4.77
N GLY A 354 -7.44 -9.70 -5.66
CA GLY A 354 -8.64 -9.00 -5.20
C GLY A 354 -9.34 -8.16 -6.26
N ALA A 355 -10.39 -7.50 -5.80
CA ALA A 355 -11.18 -6.59 -6.62
C ALA A 355 -11.35 -5.25 -5.90
N LEU A 356 -11.05 -4.18 -6.61
CA LEU A 356 -11.10 -2.82 -6.13
C LEU A 356 -12.06 -1.99 -6.97
N THR A 357 -12.77 -1.08 -6.34
CA THR A 357 -13.72 -0.18 -7.00
C THR A 357 -13.51 1.24 -6.50
N SER A 358 -13.58 2.21 -7.41
CA SER A 358 -13.71 3.64 -7.09
C SER A 358 -14.96 4.19 -7.74
N ASN A 359 -15.81 4.89 -7.00
CA ASN A 359 -16.98 5.55 -7.55
C ASN A 359 -16.61 6.92 -8.14
N GLN A 360 -15.60 7.59 -7.55
CA GLN A 360 -15.05 8.85 -8.03
C GLN A 360 -13.52 8.80 -7.99
N LEU A 361 -12.92 8.60 -9.15
CA LEU A 361 -11.48 8.51 -9.33
C LEU A 361 -10.95 9.83 -9.92
N ARG A 362 -10.03 10.50 -9.25
CA ARG A 362 -9.29 11.63 -9.83
C ARG A 362 -8.10 11.11 -10.62
N PHE A 363 -7.99 11.51 -11.87
CA PHE A 363 -6.88 11.08 -12.74
C PHE A 363 -5.50 11.49 -12.18
N ALA A 364 -5.43 12.63 -11.50
CA ALA A 364 -4.21 13.10 -10.85
C ALA A 364 -3.69 12.12 -9.78
N ASP A 365 -4.58 11.39 -9.10
CA ASP A 365 -4.20 10.41 -8.08
C ASP A 365 -3.56 9.13 -8.67
N LEU A 366 -3.72 8.91 -9.99
CA LEU A 366 -3.02 7.86 -10.74
C LEU A 366 -1.63 8.30 -11.21
N ALA A 367 -1.31 9.60 -11.16
CA ALA A 367 -0.05 10.12 -11.67
C ALA A 367 1.21 9.50 -11.04
N PRO A 368 1.26 9.20 -9.73
CA PRO A 368 2.41 8.52 -9.13
C PRO A 368 2.70 7.13 -9.69
N LEU A 369 1.67 6.41 -10.20
CA LEU A 369 1.84 5.07 -10.78
C LEU A 369 2.82 5.05 -11.96
N ILE A 370 2.87 6.14 -12.70
CA ILE A 370 3.71 6.30 -13.90
C ILE A 370 4.77 7.40 -13.72
N GLY A 371 4.91 7.95 -12.51
CA GLY A 371 5.85 9.03 -12.21
C GLY A 371 5.49 10.38 -12.84
N ALA A 372 4.21 10.64 -13.09
CA ALA A 372 3.70 11.87 -13.70
C ALA A 372 3.26 12.94 -12.69
N ASP A 373 3.36 12.66 -11.40
CA ASP A 373 3.07 13.59 -10.31
C ASP A 373 4.07 14.76 -10.24
N SER A 374 3.68 15.82 -9.56
CA SER A 374 4.50 17.02 -9.41
C SER A 374 5.79 16.77 -8.60
N ASN A 375 6.80 17.62 -8.79
CA ASN A 375 8.04 17.51 -8.01
C ASN A 375 7.84 17.70 -6.50
N ALA A 376 6.81 18.41 -6.08
CA ALA A 376 6.44 18.55 -4.67
C ALA A 376 5.89 17.24 -4.11
N GLU A 377 4.99 16.58 -4.83
CA GLU A 377 4.43 15.28 -4.47
C GLU A 377 5.49 14.17 -4.48
N LYS A 378 6.39 14.15 -5.50
CA LYS A 378 7.55 13.25 -5.54
C LYS A 378 8.41 13.37 -4.28
N LYS A 379 8.71 14.61 -3.88
CA LYS A 379 9.48 14.88 -2.66
C LYS A 379 8.76 14.40 -1.41
N ALA A 380 7.44 14.58 -1.31
CA ALA A 380 6.63 14.09 -0.20
C ALA A 380 6.67 12.55 -0.10
N ARG A 381 6.69 11.84 -1.24
CA ARG A 381 6.86 10.37 -1.30
C ARG A 381 8.30 9.88 -1.08
N GLY A 382 9.26 10.81 -0.91
CA GLY A 382 10.67 10.48 -0.73
C GLY A 382 11.42 10.19 -2.03
N VAL A 383 10.88 10.58 -3.20
CA VAL A 383 11.53 10.44 -4.51
C VAL A 383 12.47 11.63 -4.73
N THR A 384 13.73 11.32 -5.02
CA THR A 384 14.77 12.37 -5.24
C THR A 384 14.83 12.85 -6.68
N ARG A 385 14.43 12.01 -7.65
CA ARG A 385 14.48 12.34 -9.08
C ARG A 385 13.35 13.30 -9.44
N GLN A 386 13.70 14.50 -9.89
CA GLN A 386 12.75 15.52 -10.30
C GLN A 386 12.39 15.43 -11.78
N GLN A 387 11.18 15.80 -12.13
CA GLN A 387 10.74 15.98 -13.50
C GLN A 387 11.38 17.26 -14.06
N PRO A 388 12.15 17.20 -15.17
CA PRO A 388 12.71 18.40 -15.79
C PRO A 388 11.61 19.35 -16.29
N ALA A 389 11.85 20.65 -16.15
CA ALA A 389 10.85 21.66 -16.47
C ALA A 389 10.50 21.75 -17.96
N ASP A 390 11.38 21.30 -18.85
CA ASP A 390 11.22 21.27 -20.31
C ASP A 390 10.64 19.95 -20.85
N LYS A 391 10.47 18.94 -19.98
CA LYS A 391 9.98 17.61 -20.34
C LYS A 391 8.53 17.40 -19.92
N VAL A 392 7.77 16.68 -20.76
CA VAL A 392 6.37 16.26 -20.52
C VAL A 392 6.29 14.80 -20.12
N LEU A 393 7.11 13.93 -20.76
CA LEU A 393 7.08 12.49 -20.48
C LEU A 393 7.73 12.20 -19.13
N PRO A 394 7.10 11.38 -18.29
CA PRO A 394 7.60 11.03 -16.95
C PRO A 394 8.99 10.38 -17.00
N VAL A 395 9.94 10.92 -16.22
CA VAL A 395 11.33 10.43 -16.16
C VAL A 395 11.62 9.60 -14.90
N GLU A 396 10.67 9.50 -13.98
CA GLU A 396 10.80 8.67 -12.78
C GLU A 396 10.90 7.19 -13.15
N GLU A 397 11.83 6.49 -12.50
CA GLU A 397 12.09 5.09 -12.79
C GLU A 397 11.12 4.17 -12.04
N PHE A 398 10.66 3.12 -12.70
CA PHE A 398 9.86 2.05 -12.09
C PHE A 398 10.73 1.26 -11.11
N ARG A 399 10.18 0.90 -9.95
CA ARG A 399 10.84 0.10 -8.91
C ARG A 399 10.72 -1.39 -9.23
N THR A 400 11.28 -1.82 -10.35
CA THR A 400 11.12 -3.19 -10.87
C THR A 400 11.80 -4.26 -10.01
N GLU A 401 12.75 -3.89 -9.16
CA GLU A 401 13.42 -4.78 -8.20
C GLU A 401 12.45 -5.46 -7.24
N ARG A 402 11.29 -4.84 -6.99
CA ARG A 402 10.26 -5.38 -6.10
C ARG A 402 9.27 -6.30 -6.81
N TRP A 403 9.23 -6.30 -8.14
CA TRP A 403 8.22 -7.03 -8.90
C TRP A 403 8.41 -8.55 -8.86
N ARG A 404 9.62 -9.03 -8.50
CA ARG A 404 9.90 -10.46 -8.34
C ARG A 404 9.65 -11.00 -6.93
N VAL A 405 9.36 -10.12 -5.97
CA VAL A 405 9.17 -10.51 -4.57
C VAL A 405 7.83 -11.20 -4.35
N MET A 406 6.82 -10.84 -5.14
CA MET A 406 5.47 -11.39 -5.05
C MET A 406 4.76 -11.37 -6.40
N ASP A 407 3.74 -12.20 -6.53
CA ASP A 407 2.79 -12.16 -7.64
C ASP A 407 1.54 -11.35 -7.26
N ALA A 408 0.81 -10.85 -8.28
CA ALA A 408 -0.44 -10.15 -8.05
C ALA A 408 -1.48 -10.45 -9.15
N ASP A 409 -2.76 -10.39 -8.78
CA ASP A 409 -3.91 -10.55 -9.68
C ASP A 409 -5.05 -9.66 -9.14
N VAL A 410 -5.09 -8.42 -9.61
CA VAL A 410 -5.99 -7.40 -9.06
C VAL A 410 -6.84 -6.79 -10.17
N ARG A 411 -8.16 -6.79 -9.98
CA ARG A 411 -9.10 -6.08 -10.85
C ARG A 411 -9.47 -4.74 -10.23
N PHE A 412 -9.46 -3.70 -11.03
CA PHE A 412 -9.84 -2.37 -10.63
C PHE A 412 -10.94 -1.82 -11.55
N THR A 413 -11.98 -1.24 -10.95
CA THR A 413 -13.07 -0.58 -11.65
C THR A 413 -13.25 0.83 -11.15
N GLY A 414 -13.12 1.83 -12.04
CA GLY A 414 -13.36 3.24 -11.75
C GLY A 414 -14.59 3.73 -12.52
N LYS A 415 -15.70 4.04 -11.83
CA LYS A 415 -16.97 4.39 -12.47
C LYS A 415 -16.96 5.79 -13.09
N ARG A 416 -16.49 6.78 -12.35
CA ARG A 416 -16.38 8.17 -12.79
C ARG A 416 -14.96 8.66 -12.60
N ILE A 417 -14.31 9.06 -13.68
CA ILE A 417 -12.97 9.60 -13.64
C ILE A 417 -13.04 11.12 -13.79
N VAL A 418 -12.47 11.86 -12.85
CA VAL A 418 -12.34 13.31 -12.89
C VAL A 418 -10.89 13.64 -13.26
N HIS A 419 -10.69 14.10 -14.50
CA HIS A 419 -9.36 14.55 -14.93
C HIS A 419 -9.24 16.07 -14.86
N SER A 420 -10.19 16.74 -15.54
CA SER A 420 -10.43 18.18 -15.48
C SER A 420 -11.87 18.40 -15.92
N ASP A 421 -12.45 19.56 -15.65
CA ASP A 421 -13.79 19.90 -16.10
C ASP A 421 -13.93 19.88 -17.64
N LYS A 422 -12.81 19.66 -18.36
CA LYS A 422 -12.70 19.79 -19.80
C LYS A 422 -12.66 18.48 -20.58
N LEU A 423 -12.23 17.37 -19.98
CA LEU A 423 -12.16 16.06 -20.66
C LEU A 423 -12.58 14.94 -19.69
N PRO A 424 -13.86 14.60 -19.62
CA PRO A 424 -14.35 13.55 -18.74
C PRO A 424 -13.91 12.18 -19.26
N PHE A 425 -13.25 11.42 -18.38
CA PHE A 425 -13.05 10.00 -18.54
C PHE A 425 -14.12 9.26 -17.74
N ASN A 426 -14.48 8.07 -18.16
CA ASN A 426 -15.44 7.21 -17.47
C ASN A 426 -15.12 5.74 -17.68
N ASP A 427 -15.74 4.89 -16.87
CA ASP A 427 -15.74 3.42 -17.01
C ASP A 427 -14.32 2.83 -17.14
N LEU A 428 -13.42 3.18 -16.20
CA LEU A 428 -12.10 2.54 -16.13
C LEU A 428 -12.24 1.09 -15.66
N GLU A 429 -11.76 0.18 -16.47
CA GLU A 429 -11.54 -1.22 -16.10
C GLU A 429 -10.06 -1.55 -16.32
N ALA A 430 -9.42 -2.07 -15.29
CA ALA A 430 -8.04 -2.52 -15.35
C ALA A 430 -7.90 -3.88 -14.66
N HIS A 431 -7.33 -4.84 -15.36
CA HIS A 431 -6.91 -6.11 -14.78
C HIS A 431 -5.38 -6.15 -14.76
N LEU A 432 -4.84 -6.07 -13.57
CA LEU A 432 -3.41 -6.09 -13.31
C LEU A 432 -2.98 -7.50 -12.91
N VAL A 433 -2.05 -8.06 -13.65
CA VAL A 433 -1.38 -9.33 -13.32
C VAL A 433 0.11 -9.08 -13.23
N LEU A 434 0.70 -9.39 -12.09
CA LEU A 434 2.15 -9.43 -11.88
C LEU A 434 2.52 -10.90 -11.67
N ASP A 435 3.33 -11.42 -12.57
CA ASP A 435 3.79 -12.82 -12.55
C ASP A 435 5.28 -12.87 -12.86
N ASP A 436 6.07 -13.41 -11.95
CA ASP A 436 7.54 -13.52 -12.02
C ASP A 436 8.23 -12.25 -12.52
N GLY A 437 7.83 -11.10 -12.00
CA GLY A 437 8.41 -9.81 -12.36
C GLY A 437 7.91 -9.23 -13.69
N THR A 438 6.95 -9.86 -14.33
CA THR A 438 6.26 -9.34 -15.52
C THR A 438 4.93 -8.74 -15.12
N LEU A 439 4.78 -7.43 -15.31
CA LEU A 439 3.53 -6.72 -15.11
C LEU A 439 2.73 -6.68 -16.42
N SER A 440 1.50 -7.15 -16.37
CA SER A 440 0.53 -7.08 -17.47
C SER A 440 -0.72 -6.32 -17.02
N LEU A 441 -1.21 -5.41 -17.87
CA LEU A 441 -2.50 -4.76 -17.76
C LEU A 441 -3.35 -5.20 -18.94
N GLU A 442 -4.29 -6.11 -18.73
CA GLU A 442 -5.12 -6.71 -19.79
C GLU A 442 -6.49 -7.17 -19.25
N PRO A 443 -7.59 -6.47 -19.58
CA PRO A 443 -7.62 -5.20 -20.30
C PRO A 443 -7.20 -4.00 -19.44
N LEU A 444 -6.81 -2.93 -20.11
CA LEU A 444 -6.86 -1.57 -19.58
C LEU A 444 -7.81 -0.80 -20.49
N ARG A 445 -9.05 -0.60 -20.07
CA ARG A 445 -10.14 0.01 -20.85
C ARG A 445 -10.68 1.23 -20.13
N PHE A 446 -10.96 2.27 -20.85
CA PHE A 446 -11.73 3.42 -20.34
C PHE A 446 -12.46 4.18 -21.45
N GLY A 447 -13.56 4.80 -21.07
CA GLY A 447 -14.30 5.73 -21.92
C GLY A 447 -13.64 7.10 -21.94
N MET A 448 -13.53 7.70 -23.12
CA MET A 448 -13.02 9.06 -23.30
C MET A 448 -13.65 9.69 -24.56
N ALA A 449 -14.00 10.96 -24.48
CA ALA A 449 -14.51 11.72 -25.64
C ALA A 449 -15.66 11.01 -26.36
N GLY A 450 -16.54 10.31 -25.64
CA GLY A 450 -17.69 9.58 -26.16
C GLY A 450 -17.37 8.31 -26.92
N GLY A 451 -16.11 7.88 -26.93
CA GLY A 451 -15.60 6.62 -27.45
C GLY A 451 -14.95 5.74 -26.37
N THR A 452 -14.24 4.71 -26.79
CA THR A 452 -13.56 3.75 -25.90
C THR A 452 -12.10 3.62 -26.31
N LEU A 453 -11.20 3.63 -25.33
CA LEU A 453 -9.81 3.18 -25.46
C LEU A 453 -9.67 1.83 -24.77
N GLU A 454 -9.17 0.84 -25.49
CA GLU A 454 -8.78 -0.45 -24.96
C GLU A 454 -7.29 -0.66 -25.21
N SER A 455 -6.58 -1.14 -24.18
CA SER A 455 -5.15 -1.33 -24.27
C SER A 455 -4.69 -2.60 -23.56
N THR A 456 -3.61 -3.16 -24.07
CA THR A 456 -2.83 -4.19 -23.40
C THR A 456 -1.42 -3.64 -23.20
N VAL A 457 -0.96 -3.58 -21.94
CA VAL A 457 0.39 -3.16 -21.60
C VAL A 457 1.11 -4.31 -20.91
N ARG A 458 2.32 -4.64 -21.39
CA ARG A 458 3.18 -5.67 -20.79
C ARG A 458 4.56 -5.08 -20.53
N LEU A 459 5.04 -5.21 -19.29
CA LEU A 459 6.33 -4.70 -18.83
C LEU A 459 7.12 -5.85 -18.19
N GLU A 460 8.27 -6.20 -18.75
CA GLU A 460 9.14 -7.29 -18.28
C GLU A 460 10.23 -6.72 -17.35
N GLY A 461 9.90 -6.55 -16.06
CA GLY A 461 10.79 -5.97 -15.04
C GLY A 461 11.99 -6.84 -14.66
N GLY A 462 12.00 -8.11 -15.07
CA GLY A 462 13.12 -9.02 -14.89
C GLY A 462 14.32 -8.76 -15.80
N ARG A 463 14.18 -7.85 -16.78
CA ARG A 463 15.24 -7.46 -17.72
C ARG A 463 15.78 -6.07 -17.38
N VAL A 464 17.06 -5.86 -17.60
CA VAL A 464 17.72 -4.55 -17.44
C VAL A 464 18.36 -4.15 -18.77
N PRO A 465 17.90 -3.09 -19.42
CA PRO A 465 16.73 -2.26 -19.10
C PRO A 465 15.39 -3.02 -19.27
N LEU A 466 14.36 -2.59 -18.53
CA LEU A 466 13.00 -3.09 -18.66
C LEU A 466 12.54 -3.08 -20.12
N GLN A 467 11.88 -4.14 -20.54
CA GLN A 467 11.24 -4.24 -21.86
C GLN A 467 9.74 -3.99 -21.71
N GLY A 468 9.20 -3.13 -22.57
CA GLY A 468 7.79 -2.79 -22.57
C GLY A 468 7.14 -2.96 -23.94
N ARG A 469 5.89 -3.42 -23.95
CA ARG A 469 5.04 -3.45 -25.15
C ARG A 469 3.66 -2.91 -24.78
N ALA A 470 3.13 -2.06 -25.63
CA ALA A 470 1.78 -1.53 -25.51
C ALA A 470 1.04 -1.66 -26.84
N ARG A 471 -0.16 -2.22 -26.78
CA ARG A 471 -1.13 -2.21 -27.88
C ARG A 471 -2.33 -1.40 -27.44
N LEU A 472 -2.76 -0.49 -28.29
CA LEU A 472 -3.88 0.42 -28.02
C LEU A 472 -4.86 0.35 -29.18
N SER A 473 -6.13 0.40 -28.85
CA SER A 473 -7.25 0.43 -29.80
C SER A 473 -8.25 1.48 -29.36
N ALA A 474 -8.32 2.58 -30.09
CA ALA A 474 -9.24 3.68 -29.87
C ALA A 474 -10.40 3.59 -30.85
N ARG A 475 -11.65 3.68 -30.38
CA ARG A 475 -12.85 3.57 -31.19
C ARG A 475 -13.86 4.68 -30.87
N HIS A 476 -14.44 5.26 -31.92
CA HIS A 476 -15.53 6.23 -31.85
C HIS A 476 -15.25 7.52 -31.06
N PHE A 477 -13.97 7.98 -31.04
CA PHE A 477 -13.62 9.22 -30.36
C PHE A 477 -14.23 10.42 -31.11
N LYS A 478 -15.15 11.12 -30.45
CA LYS A 478 -15.82 12.30 -31.03
C LYS A 478 -14.89 13.50 -31.03
N LEU A 479 -14.61 14.05 -32.21
CA LEU A 479 -13.63 15.11 -32.40
C LEU A 479 -13.92 16.33 -31.51
N LYS A 480 -15.18 16.74 -31.40
CA LYS A 480 -15.64 17.84 -30.52
C LYS A 480 -15.29 17.61 -29.04
N GLN A 481 -15.37 16.37 -28.58
CA GLN A 481 -15.13 16.02 -27.18
C GLN A 481 -13.65 15.82 -26.87
N LEU A 482 -12.81 15.59 -27.89
CA LEU A 482 -11.35 15.52 -27.71
C LEU A 482 -10.73 16.88 -27.39
N PHE A 483 -11.35 17.98 -27.89
CA PHE A 483 -10.84 19.34 -27.74
C PHE A 483 -11.90 20.31 -27.19
N PRO A 484 -12.46 20.05 -26.01
CA PRO A 484 -13.64 20.77 -25.51
C PRO A 484 -13.38 22.26 -25.20
N THR A 485 -12.13 22.66 -25.00
CA THR A 485 -11.73 24.03 -24.68
C THR A 485 -11.20 24.82 -25.88
N PHE A 486 -10.98 24.14 -27.00
CA PHE A 486 -10.50 24.78 -28.21
C PHE A 486 -11.67 25.24 -29.03
N GLU A 487 -11.96 26.56 -29.00
CA GLU A 487 -13.15 27.16 -29.58
C GLU A 487 -13.37 26.77 -31.05
N PRO A 488 -12.34 26.72 -31.92
CA PRO A 488 -12.52 26.30 -33.31
C PRO A 488 -13.01 24.86 -33.51
N MET A 489 -12.91 24.00 -32.46
CA MET A 489 -13.41 22.61 -32.50
C MET A 489 -14.83 22.45 -31.97
N ARG A 490 -15.47 23.51 -31.45
CA ARG A 490 -16.82 23.43 -30.85
C ARG A 490 -17.91 23.01 -31.83
N THR A 491 -17.79 23.42 -33.10
CA THR A 491 -18.70 23.07 -34.20
C THR A 491 -18.23 21.82 -34.95
N SER A 492 -17.03 21.30 -34.66
CA SER A 492 -16.48 20.14 -35.36
C SER A 492 -17.20 18.85 -34.94
N PHE A 493 -17.45 17.96 -35.90
CA PHE A 493 -17.98 16.61 -35.66
C PHE A 493 -17.18 15.57 -36.45
N GLY A 494 -17.33 14.31 -36.11
CA GLY A 494 -16.63 13.19 -36.69
C GLY A 494 -16.09 12.22 -35.63
N GLU A 495 -15.84 11.01 -36.06
CA GLU A 495 -15.36 9.95 -35.19
C GLU A 495 -13.94 9.50 -35.60
N LEU A 496 -12.99 9.65 -34.68
CA LEU A 496 -11.62 9.20 -34.84
C LEU A 496 -11.46 7.79 -34.29
N ASN A 497 -10.90 6.91 -35.12
CA ASN A 497 -10.49 5.56 -34.75
C ASN A 497 -8.98 5.43 -34.90
N GLY A 498 -8.34 4.60 -34.05
CA GLY A 498 -6.90 4.40 -34.15
C GLY A 498 -6.42 3.14 -33.49
N ASP A 499 -5.26 2.64 -33.96
CA ASP A 499 -4.55 1.50 -33.41
C ASP A 499 -3.07 1.83 -33.29
N ALA A 500 -2.45 1.41 -32.18
CA ALA A 500 -1.01 1.50 -31.97
C ALA A 500 -0.45 0.16 -31.47
N ASP A 501 0.73 -0.21 -31.96
CA ASP A 501 1.54 -1.29 -31.41
C ASP A 501 2.97 -0.76 -31.25
N LEU A 502 3.40 -0.60 -30.01
CA LEU A 502 4.68 -0.02 -29.65
C LEU A 502 5.44 -0.95 -28.71
N ALA A 503 6.74 -1.12 -28.98
CA ALA A 503 7.64 -1.85 -28.09
C ALA A 503 8.91 -1.01 -27.87
N GLY A 504 9.37 -0.95 -26.63
CA GLY A 504 10.53 -0.17 -26.26
C GLY A 504 11.25 -0.72 -25.03
N SER A 505 12.37 -0.13 -24.69
CA SER A 505 13.19 -0.51 -23.53
C SER A 505 13.59 0.71 -22.72
N GLY A 506 13.55 0.59 -21.39
CA GLY A 506 13.91 1.67 -20.47
C GLY A 506 13.14 1.61 -19.17
N ASN A 507 13.66 2.21 -18.12
CA ASN A 507 13.11 2.09 -16.78
C ASN A 507 12.10 3.18 -16.43
N SER A 508 11.67 4.01 -17.38
CA SER A 508 10.67 5.06 -17.18
C SER A 508 9.80 5.19 -18.44
N VAL A 509 8.65 5.87 -18.31
CA VAL A 509 7.78 6.15 -19.48
C VAL A 509 8.56 6.91 -20.56
N ALA A 510 9.33 7.94 -20.20
CA ALA A 510 10.17 8.69 -21.15
C ALA A 510 11.18 7.80 -21.86
N ALA A 511 11.84 6.90 -21.14
CA ALA A 511 12.84 5.99 -21.72
C ALA A 511 12.20 4.93 -22.63
N LEU A 512 11.08 4.34 -22.21
CA LEU A 512 10.32 3.37 -23.02
C LEU A 512 9.86 3.99 -24.35
N LEU A 513 9.24 5.16 -24.31
CA LEU A 513 8.77 5.86 -25.51
C LEU A 513 9.95 6.39 -26.34
N GLY A 514 11.00 6.89 -25.69
CA GLY A 514 12.21 7.37 -26.37
C GLY A 514 13.00 6.30 -27.13
N SER A 515 12.82 5.04 -26.78
CA SER A 515 13.41 3.88 -27.48
C SER A 515 12.41 3.12 -28.37
N ALA A 516 11.14 3.52 -28.36
CA ALA A 516 10.04 2.78 -28.95
C ALA A 516 10.22 2.51 -30.43
N ASN A 517 9.77 1.32 -30.86
CA ASN A 517 9.61 0.92 -32.25
C ASN A 517 8.19 0.43 -32.45
N GLY A 518 7.62 0.67 -33.63
CA GLY A 518 6.27 0.20 -33.95
C GLY A 518 5.54 1.11 -34.93
N ASN A 519 4.22 1.14 -34.80
CA ASN A 519 3.36 1.95 -35.67
C ASN A 519 2.16 2.51 -34.90
N LEU A 520 1.64 3.60 -35.44
CA LEU A 520 0.39 4.22 -35.01
C LEU A 520 -0.44 4.54 -36.25
N LYS A 521 -1.69 4.08 -36.28
CA LYS A 521 -2.64 4.32 -37.36
C LYS A 521 -3.85 5.07 -36.84
N LEU A 522 -4.29 6.08 -37.56
CA LEU A 522 -5.47 6.87 -37.27
C LEU A 522 -6.35 6.94 -38.51
N LEU A 523 -7.67 6.86 -38.34
CA LEU A 523 -8.66 6.97 -39.41
C LEU A 523 -9.90 7.71 -38.92
N MET A 524 -10.36 8.64 -39.73
CA MET A 524 -11.67 9.29 -39.63
C MET A 524 -12.30 9.23 -41.00
N ASN A 525 -13.49 8.65 -41.12
CA ASN A 525 -14.17 8.47 -42.40
C ASN A 525 -15.00 9.66 -42.84
N ASP A 526 -15.72 10.28 -41.90
CA ASP A 526 -16.59 11.43 -42.13
C ASP A 526 -16.52 12.42 -40.96
N GLY A 527 -16.68 13.70 -41.27
CA GLY A 527 -16.69 14.69 -40.23
C GLY A 527 -16.88 16.12 -40.80
N ALA A 528 -16.81 17.09 -39.91
CA ALA A 528 -16.67 18.48 -40.28
C ALA A 528 -15.80 19.21 -39.26
N VAL A 529 -15.10 20.23 -39.72
CA VAL A 529 -14.34 21.15 -38.87
C VAL A 529 -14.79 22.56 -39.15
N SER A 530 -14.65 23.46 -38.19
CA SER A 530 -14.99 24.86 -38.43
C SER A 530 -14.07 25.45 -39.49
N ARG A 531 -14.65 26.32 -40.30
CA ARG A 531 -13.89 27.08 -41.33
C ARG A 531 -12.77 27.88 -40.67
N GLY A 532 -13.01 28.47 -39.51
CA GLY A 532 -12.00 29.19 -38.73
C GLY A 532 -10.76 28.35 -38.42
N LEU A 533 -10.91 27.06 -38.10
CA LEU A 533 -9.80 26.16 -37.90
C LEU A 533 -8.97 25.94 -39.17
N MET A 534 -9.64 25.75 -40.30
CA MET A 534 -8.98 25.59 -41.62
C MET A 534 -8.26 26.85 -42.06
N GLU A 535 -8.78 28.03 -41.69
CA GLU A 535 -8.18 29.32 -42.00
C GLU A 535 -6.98 29.64 -41.09
N ILE A 536 -7.06 29.31 -39.79
CA ILE A 536 -5.91 29.34 -38.85
C ILE A 536 -4.80 28.42 -39.36
N ALA A 537 -5.13 27.27 -39.93
CA ALA A 537 -4.19 26.36 -40.58
C ALA A 537 -3.57 26.93 -41.86
N GLY A 538 -3.76 28.22 -42.19
CA GLY A 538 -3.08 28.90 -43.27
C GLY A 538 -3.76 28.79 -44.64
N LEU A 539 -5.01 28.32 -44.66
CA LEU A 539 -5.73 28.13 -45.91
C LEU A 539 -6.32 29.41 -46.47
N ASN A 540 -6.61 30.45 -45.66
CA ASN A 540 -7.10 31.74 -46.18
C ASN A 540 -7.24 32.86 -45.13
N LEU A 541 -6.23 33.72 -44.97
CA LEU A 541 -6.30 34.84 -44.02
C LEU A 541 -7.38 35.87 -44.42
N GLY A 542 -7.68 36.02 -45.74
CA GLY A 542 -8.71 36.91 -46.23
C GLY A 542 -10.13 36.44 -45.89
N ASN A 543 -10.41 35.16 -46.01
CA ASN A 543 -11.72 34.59 -45.67
C ASN A 543 -11.93 34.46 -44.15
N TYR A 544 -10.88 34.40 -43.34
CA TYR A 544 -11.02 34.44 -41.88
C TYR A 544 -11.67 35.75 -41.41
N LEU A 545 -11.24 36.86 -41.95
CA LEU A 545 -11.83 38.17 -41.65
C LEU A 545 -13.28 38.28 -42.16
N VAL A 546 -13.58 37.69 -43.30
CA VAL A 546 -14.93 37.65 -43.89
C VAL A 546 -15.85 36.68 -43.14
N GLY A 547 -15.36 35.49 -42.78
CA GLY A 547 -16.10 34.50 -42.00
C GLY A 547 -16.46 34.99 -40.59
N LYS A 548 -15.59 35.78 -39.96
CA LYS A 548 -15.87 36.42 -38.66
C LYS A 548 -16.99 37.46 -38.73
N LEU A 549 -17.28 37.99 -39.93
CA LEU A 549 -18.35 38.96 -40.19
C LEU A 549 -19.67 38.32 -40.62
N PHE A 550 -19.63 37.12 -41.22
CA PHE A 550 -20.81 36.50 -41.87
C PHE A 550 -21.20 35.12 -41.32
N GLY A 551 -20.52 34.62 -40.29
CA GLY A 551 -20.76 33.33 -39.69
C GLY A 551 -19.68 32.28 -40.01
N ASP A 552 -19.49 31.32 -39.10
CA ASP A 552 -18.49 30.25 -39.21
C ASP A 552 -19.16 29.00 -39.83
N ASP A 553 -19.11 28.87 -41.16
CA ASP A 553 -19.62 27.69 -41.85
C ASP A 553 -18.71 26.49 -41.62
N GLU A 554 -19.29 25.32 -41.47
CA GLU A 554 -18.56 24.06 -41.32
C GLU A 554 -17.92 23.62 -42.64
N VAL A 555 -16.68 23.11 -42.59
CA VAL A 555 -16.00 22.50 -43.74
C VAL A 555 -16.07 21.00 -43.59
N LYS A 556 -16.68 20.33 -44.54
CA LYS A 556 -16.80 18.87 -44.51
C LYS A 556 -15.44 18.19 -44.68
N ILE A 557 -15.15 17.22 -43.80
CA ILE A 557 -14.05 16.30 -43.92
C ILE A 557 -14.56 15.09 -44.70
N ASN A 558 -13.93 14.78 -45.83
CA ASN A 558 -14.21 13.55 -46.56
C ASN A 558 -13.58 12.37 -45.91
N CYS A 559 -12.33 12.53 -45.46
CA CYS A 559 -11.62 11.56 -44.62
C CYS A 559 -10.34 12.16 -44.02
N ALA A 560 -9.84 11.54 -42.95
CA ALA A 560 -8.46 11.75 -42.47
C ALA A 560 -7.82 10.38 -42.21
N ALA A 561 -6.57 10.24 -42.63
CA ALA A 561 -5.81 9.02 -42.43
C ALA A 561 -4.37 9.33 -42.05
N ALA A 562 -3.84 8.64 -41.02
CA ALA A 562 -2.42 8.71 -40.69
C ALA A 562 -1.88 7.29 -40.49
N ASP A 563 -0.72 7.00 -41.10
CA ASP A 563 0.10 5.81 -40.85
C ASP A 563 1.50 6.34 -40.43
N LEU A 564 1.78 6.23 -39.16
CA LEU A 564 3.01 6.75 -38.55
C LEU A 564 3.91 5.58 -38.16
N GLN A 565 5.13 5.63 -38.62
CA GLN A 565 6.19 4.69 -38.23
C GLN A 565 6.95 5.26 -37.03
N VAL A 566 7.18 4.44 -36.03
CA VAL A 566 8.04 4.75 -34.90
C VAL A 566 9.31 3.93 -34.98
N THR A 567 10.47 4.57 -34.97
CA THR A 567 11.77 3.91 -35.02
C THR A 567 12.70 4.56 -34.01
N ARG A 568 13.08 3.84 -32.95
CA ARG A 568 13.91 4.35 -31.85
C ARG A 568 13.42 5.69 -31.31
N GLY A 569 12.11 5.76 -31.06
CA GLY A 569 11.44 6.96 -30.55
C GLY A 569 11.24 8.10 -31.57
N LEU A 570 11.72 7.95 -32.79
CA LEU A 570 11.45 8.91 -33.87
C LEU A 570 10.17 8.49 -34.61
N VAL A 571 9.15 9.32 -34.51
CA VAL A 571 7.84 9.15 -35.19
C VAL A 571 7.93 9.88 -36.53
N THR A 572 7.72 9.18 -37.62
CA THR A 572 7.69 9.72 -38.98
C THR A 572 6.40 9.31 -39.69
N PRO A 573 5.70 10.18 -40.39
CA PRO A 573 4.55 9.82 -41.19
C PRO A 573 4.99 9.08 -42.46
N ARG A 574 4.43 7.88 -42.67
CA ARG A 574 4.42 7.22 -43.98
C ARG A 574 3.33 7.82 -44.86
N LEU A 575 2.23 8.17 -44.19
CA LEU A 575 1.09 8.87 -44.72
C LEU A 575 0.52 9.72 -43.60
N PHE A 576 0.21 10.99 -43.89
CA PHE A 576 -0.64 11.81 -43.05
C PHE A 576 -1.45 12.73 -43.97
N LEU A 577 -2.73 12.42 -44.12
CA LEU A 577 -3.61 13.07 -45.04
C LEU A 577 -4.89 13.47 -44.32
N LEU A 578 -5.31 14.71 -44.55
CA LEU A 578 -6.64 15.21 -44.21
C LEU A 578 -7.29 15.74 -45.51
N ASP A 579 -8.30 15.05 -45.97
CA ASP A 579 -9.07 15.41 -47.16
C ASP A 579 -10.37 16.08 -46.75
N THR A 580 -10.56 17.32 -47.17
CA THR A 580 -11.78 18.11 -46.97
C THR A 580 -12.41 18.46 -48.29
N GLU A 581 -13.64 18.99 -48.28
CA GLU A 581 -14.29 19.49 -49.50
C GLU A 581 -13.47 20.62 -50.16
N ASN A 582 -12.70 21.38 -49.37
CA ASN A 582 -12.03 22.60 -49.81
C ASN A 582 -10.51 22.45 -50.02
N ALA A 583 -9.88 21.45 -49.39
CA ALA A 583 -8.45 21.26 -49.39
C ALA A 583 -8.02 19.85 -49.08
N LEU A 584 -6.84 19.50 -49.59
CA LEU A 584 -6.05 18.32 -49.16
C LEU A 584 -4.88 18.84 -48.30
N VAL A 585 -4.77 18.34 -47.08
CA VAL A 585 -3.69 18.71 -46.18
C VAL A 585 -2.77 17.51 -45.94
N GLN A 586 -1.49 17.68 -46.23
CA GLN A 586 -0.46 16.67 -45.97
C GLN A 586 0.44 17.15 -44.84
N VAL A 587 0.88 16.20 -43.99
CA VAL A 587 1.85 16.49 -42.90
C VAL A 587 3.06 15.59 -43.06
N ASP A 588 4.22 16.25 -43.18
CA ASP A 588 5.53 15.60 -43.28
C ASP A 588 6.43 16.02 -42.11
N GLY A 589 7.55 15.31 -41.94
CA GLY A 589 8.53 15.63 -40.88
C GLY A 589 8.63 14.58 -39.80
N SER A 590 8.91 14.97 -38.57
CA SER A 590 9.09 14.02 -37.47
C SER A 590 8.76 14.59 -36.10
N ALA A 591 8.41 13.69 -35.17
CA ALA A 591 8.34 13.95 -33.74
C ALA A 591 9.29 12.98 -33.01
N ASN A 592 10.18 13.50 -32.19
CA ASN A 592 11.16 12.70 -31.45
C ASN A 592 10.72 12.55 -29.99
N LEU A 593 10.35 11.36 -29.59
CA LEU A 593 9.86 11.04 -28.24
C LEU A 593 10.98 11.07 -27.19
N ALA A 594 12.25 10.81 -27.56
CA ALA A 594 13.37 10.85 -26.63
C ALA A 594 13.77 12.29 -26.27
N SER A 595 13.85 13.17 -27.27
CA SER A 595 14.18 14.60 -27.07
C SER A 595 12.93 15.45 -26.84
N GLU A 596 11.75 14.91 -27.06
CA GLU A 596 10.45 15.60 -27.01
C GLU A 596 10.39 16.81 -27.94
N ARG A 597 10.90 16.65 -29.16
CA ARG A 597 10.95 17.71 -30.18
C ARG A 597 10.07 17.40 -31.37
N LEU A 598 9.48 18.46 -31.91
CA LEU A 598 8.68 18.47 -33.14
C LEU A 598 9.46 19.18 -34.25
N ASP A 599 9.41 18.64 -35.46
CA ASP A 599 9.78 19.30 -36.70
C ASP A 599 8.86 18.82 -37.82
N LEU A 600 7.69 19.44 -37.89
CA LEU A 600 6.62 19.07 -38.81
C LEU A 600 6.42 20.17 -39.85
N THR A 601 6.04 19.77 -41.04
CA THR A 601 5.61 20.64 -42.14
C THR A 601 4.20 20.25 -42.51
N VAL A 602 3.31 21.21 -42.49
CA VAL A 602 1.91 21.06 -42.90
C VAL A 602 1.73 21.74 -44.24
N SER A 603 1.38 21.00 -45.29
CA SER A 603 1.28 21.45 -46.66
C SER A 603 -0.20 21.38 -47.13
N PRO A 604 -0.94 22.47 -47.11
CA PRO A 604 -2.32 22.51 -47.61
C PRO A 604 -2.35 22.73 -49.14
N GLU A 605 -3.18 21.93 -49.83
CA GLU A 605 -3.50 22.06 -51.25
C GLU A 605 -5.02 22.34 -51.44
N SER A 606 -5.38 23.48 -52.02
CA SER A 606 -6.78 23.83 -52.24
C SER A 606 -7.37 23.09 -53.44
N LYS A 607 -8.61 22.65 -53.33
CA LYS A 607 -9.39 22.00 -54.41
C LYS A 607 -10.16 22.96 -55.32
N GLY A 608 -10.17 24.27 -55.08
CA GLY A 608 -10.88 25.27 -55.84
C GLY A 608 -10.01 26.46 -56.23
N LEU A 609 -10.45 27.20 -57.23
CA LEU A 609 -9.88 28.51 -57.60
C LEU A 609 -10.18 29.51 -56.46
N ARG A 610 -9.16 30.07 -55.84
CA ARG A 610 -9.30 31.08 -54.78
C ARG A 610 -8.49 32.31 -55.07
N ILE A 611 -9.13 33.45 -54.99
CA ILE A 611 -8.51 34.76 -55.09
C ILE A 611 -7.88 35.05 -53.70
N PHE A 612 -6.63 35.49 -53.66
CA PHE A 612 -5.87 35.75 -52.43
C PHE A 612 -5.42 34.50 -51.61
N SER A 613 -5.08 33.38 -52.23
CA SER A 613 -4.50 32.28 -51.50
C SER A 613 -2.98 32.44 -51.33
N LEU A 614 -2.55 32.79 -50.15
CA LEU A 614 -1.14 32.74 -49.73
C LEU A 614 -0.78 31.31 -49.33
N ARG A 615 -0.48 30.43 -50.31
CA ARG A 615 -0.06 29.05 -50.06
C ARG A 615 1.38 29.03 -49.55
N SER A 616 1.56 29.01 -48.27
CA SER A 616 2.87 28.70 -47.67
C SER A 616 2.72 27.50 -46.75
N PRO A 617 3.62 26.53 -46.85
CA PRO A 617 3.65 25.45 -45.84
C PRO A 617 3.82 26.03 -44.44
N LEU A 618 3.05 25.48 -43.47
CA LEU A 618 3.20 25.81 -42.09
C LEU A 618 4.30 24.89 -41.47
N TYR A 619 4.93 25.35 -40.44
CA TYR A 619 5.78 24.53 -39.63
C TYR A 619 5.21 24.40 -38.21
N VAL A 620 5.43 23.24 -37.58
CA VAL A 620 5.25 23.04 -36.16
C VAL A 620 6.58 22.49 -35.60
N ARG A 621 7.28 23.32 -34.82
CA ARG A 621 8.60 23.03 -34.27
C ARG A 621 8.64 23.25 -32.78
N GLY A 622 9.77 22.98 -32.13
CA GLY A 622 9.95 23.20 -30.70
C GLY A 622 9.82 21.94 -29.87
N THR A 623 9.45 22.09 -28.61
CA THR A 623 9.27 20.97 -27.69
C THR A 623 7.80 20.60 -27.51
N PHE A 624 7.50 19.38 -27.05
CA PHE A 624 6.12 18.97 -26.72
C PHE A 624 5.46 19.93 -25.73
N ARG A 625 6.24 20.47 -24.81
CA ARG A 625 5.75 21.42 -23.81
C ARG A 625 5.51 22.82 -24.36
N LYS A 626 6.31 23.22 -25.34
CA LYS A 626 6.24 24.57 -25.97
C LYS A 626 6.38 24.42 -27.48
N PRO A 627 5.32 23.96 -28.18
CA PRO A 627 5.33 23.93 -29.63
C PRO A 627 5.27 25.35 -30.19
N ASP A 628 6.03 25.56 -31.26
CA ASP A 628 6.04 26.79 -32.05
C ASP A 628 5.48 26.49 -33.45
N ALA A 629 4.43 27.17 -33.82
CA ALA A 629 3.77 27.02 -35.14
C ALA A 629 3.79 28.33 -35.90
N GLY A 630 4.15 28.26 -37.16
CA GLY A 630 4.25 29.45 -38.00
C GLY A 630 4.25 29.15 -39.50
N VAL A 631 4.36 30.19 -40.29
CA VAL A 631 4.40 30.11 -41.75
C VAL A 631 5.82 30.10 -42.24
N LYS A 632 6.17 29.24 -43.20
CA LYS A 632 7.50 29.27 -43.87
C LYS A 632 7.54 30.50 -44.80
N ALA A 633 8.27 31.55 -44.41
CA ALA A 633 8.31 32.86 -45.07
C ALA A 633 8.92 32.84 -46.46
N VAL A 634 9.86 31.98 -46.79
CA VAL A 634 10.57 31.97 -48.06
C VAL A 634 9.64 31.78 -49.29
N PRO A 635 8.72 30.80 -49.32
CA PRO A 635 7.76 30.67 -50.41
C PRO A 635 6.81 31.86 -50.52
N LEU A 636 6.50 32.51 -49.41
CA LEU A 636 5.62 33.68 -49.34
C LEU A 636 6.30 34.91 -49.94
N LEU A 637 7.57 35.15 -49.59
CA LEU A 637 8.34 36.25 -50.12
C LEU A 637 8.57 36.12 -51.64
N ALA A 638 8.82 34.91 -52.13
CA ALA A 638 8.97 34.64 -53.55
C ALA A 638 7.69 34.98 -54.37
N ARG A 639 6.52 34.65 -53.80
CA ARG A 639 5.20 34.97 -54.38
C ARG A 639 4.86 36.47 -54.28
N GLY A 640 5.15 37.06 -53.13
CA GLY A 640 4.99 38.51 -52.93
C GLY A 640 5.89 39.34 -53.89
N ALA A 641 7.13 38.91 -54.07
CA ALA A 641 8.05 39.51 -55.01
C ALA A 641 7.54 39.36 -56.48
N GLY A 642 7.03 38.17 -56.84
CA GLY A 642 6.38 37.93 -58.15
C GLY A 642 5.16 38.81 -58.37
N MET A 643 4.38 39.05 -57.34
CA MET A 643 3.22 39.94 -57.40
C MET A 643 3.65 41.41 -57.65
N VAL A 644 4.65 41.85 -56.96
CA VAL A 644 5.19 43.21 -57.14
C VAL A 644 5.80 43.39 -58.55
N VAL A 645 6.53 42.40 -59.03
CA VAL A 645 7.15 42.44 -60.37
C VAL A 645 6.07 42.40 -61.47
N LEU A 646 5.05 41.51 -61.34
CA LEU A 646 3.96 41.47 -62.31
C LEU A 646 3.06 42.70 -62.23
N GLY A 647 2.81 43.21 -61.04
CA GLY A 647 1.99 44.41 -60.85
C GLY A 647 2.64 45.69 -61.42
N ALA A 648 3.97 45.77 -61.38
CA ALA A 648 4.74 46.91 -61.88
C ALA A 648 4.90 46.92 -63.42
N VAL A 649 4.85 45.73 -64.07
CA VAL A 649 5.19 45.57 -65.47
C VAL A 649 3.95 45.48 -66.42
N VAL A 650 2.81 44.93 -65.94
CA VAL A 650 1.75 44.50 -66.87
C VAL A 650 0.34 45.10 -66.59
N ALA A 651 0.06 45.71 -65.53
CA ALA A 651 -1.18 46.24 -65.05
C ALA A 651 -1.63 45.63 -63.68
N PRO A 652 -2.49 46.35 -62.94
CA PRO A 652 -2.92 45.86 -61.59
C PRO A 652 -3.56 44.46 -61.56
N ALA A 653 -4.24 44.09 -62.66
CA ALA A 653 -4.87 42.77 -62.76
C ALA A 653 -3.90 41.57 -62.85
N ALA A 654 -2.68 41.77 -63.42
CA ALA A 654 -1.72 40.73 -63.54
C ALA A 654 -1.00 40.42 -62.19
N GLY A 655 -0.90 41.41 -61.31
CA GLY A 655 -0.43 41.18 -59.93
C GLY A 655 -1.31 40.28 -59.10
N LEU A 656 -2.61 40.30 -59.39
CA LEU A 656 -3.60 39.42 -58.73
C LEU A 656 -3.49 37.95 -59.19
N LEU A 657 -2.98 37.69 -60.42
CA LEU A 657 -2.81 36.32 -60.91
C LEU A 657 -1.78 35.50 -60.09
N ALA A 658 -0.82 36.16 -59.48
CA ALA A 658 0.14 35.49 -58.60
C ALA A 658 -0.50 35.00 -57.28
N LEU A 659 -1.66 35.54 -56.94
CA LEU A 659 -2.46 35.16 -55.77
C LEU A 659 -3.52 34.10 -56.08
N VAL A 660 -3.74 33.80 -57.37
CA VAL A 660 -4.66 32.73 -57.80
C VAL A 660 -3.88 31.43 -57.81
N ALA A 661 -4.19 30.52 -56.91
CA ALA A 661 -3.64 29.18 -56.91
C ALA A 661 -4.51 28.25 -57.76
N PRO A 662 -3.94 27.57 -58.79
CA PRO A 662 -4.67 26.54 -59.50
C PRO A 662 -5.08 25.41 -58.54
N SER A 663 -6.33 24.92 -58.69
CA SER A 663 -6.81 23.74 -58.01
C SER A 663 -6.44 22.50 -58.82
N GLU A 664 -5.84 21.53 -58.25
CA GLU A 664 -5.81 20.20 -58.80
C GLU A 664 -7.11 19.50 -58.38
N GLY A 665 -8.06 19.37 -59.31
CA GLY A 665 -9.32 18.65 -59.10
C GLY A 665 -9.01 17.17 -58.87
N GLY A 666 -8.91 16.77 -57.62
CA GLY A 666 -8.61 15.39 -57.22
C GLY A 666 -9.86 14.63 -56.80
N SER A 667 -10.01 13.44 -57.31
CA SER A 667 -10.86 12.39 -56.76
C SER A 667 -10.57 12.15 -55.28
N ASN A 668 -11.57 11.71 -54.52
CA ASN A 668 -11.52 11.47 -53.09
C ASN A 668 -10.26 10.62 -52.70
N ALA A 669 -9.22 11.27 -52.21
CA ALA A 669 -7.88 10.70 -52.04
C ALA A 669 -7.86 9.50 -51.06
N CYS A 670 -8.83 9.44 -50.15
CA CYS A 670 -8.92 8.33 -49.18
C CYS A 670 -9.65 7.10 -49.75
N GLN A 671 -10.50 7.22 -50.79
CA GLN A 671 -11.17 6.06 -51.39
C GLN A 671 -10.16 5.05 -51.97
N GLY A 672 -9.07 5.55 -52.57
CA GLY A 672 -7.99 4.69 -53.07
C GLY A 672 -7.18 3.98 -51.94
N LEU A 673 -7.12 4.55 -50.76
CA LEU A 673 -6.45 3.96 -49.59
C LEU A 673 -7.35 2.94 -48.86
N LEU A 674 -8.64 3.19 -48.77
CA LEU A 674 -9.64 2.30 -48.18
C LEU A 674 -9.91 1.05 -49.07
N ALA A 675 -9.73 1.19 -50.39
CA ALA A 675 -9.93 0.11 -51.37
C ALA A 675 -8.73 -0.85 -51.45
N ARG A 676 -7.57 -0.58 -50.81
CA ARG A 676 -6.44 -1.52 -50.77
C ARG A 676 -6.74 -2.64 -49.79
N PRO A 677 -6.76 -3.95 -50.22
CA PRO A 677 -6.99 -5.03 -49.28
C PRO A 677 -5.89 -5.01 -48.21
N GLN A 678 -6.28 -5.08 -46.97
CA GLN A 678 -5.36 -5.34 -45.87
C GLN A 678 -4.65 -6.66 -46.14
N ALA A 679 -3.36 -6.64 -46.43
CA ALA A 679 -2.56 -7.84 -46.55
C ALA A 679 -2.70 -8.61 -45.22
N LYS A 680 -3.29 -9.81 -45.28
CA LYS A 680 -3.35 -10.71 -44.13
C LYS A 680 -1.93 -10.90 -43.59
N PRO A 681 -1.71 -10.80 -42.28
CA PRO A 681 -0.42 -11.18 -41.72
C PRO A 681 -0.16 -12.65 -42.05
N SER A 682 0.94 -12.92 -42.68
CA SER A 682 1.47 -14.29 -42.85
C SER A 682 1.65 -14.91 -41.47
N ARG A 683 1.10 -16.13 -41.32
CA ARG A 683 1.18 -16.93 -40.10
C ARG A 683 2.60 -17.23 -39.67
#